data_995e5bf68e8af7f232bd7400cf5c08e6
#
_entry.id   995e5bf68e8af7f232bd7400cf5c08e6
#
_cell.length_a   1.000
_cell.length_b   1.000
_cell.length_c   1.000
_cell.angle_alpha   90.00
_cell.angle_beta   90.00
_cell.angle_gamma   90.00
#
_symmetry.space_group_name_H-M   'P 1'
#
loop_
_entity.id
_entity.type
_entity.pdbx_description
1 polymer ?
#
loop_
_entity_poly.entity_id
_entity_poly.type
_entity_poly.pdbx_seq_one_letter_code
_entity_poly.pdbx_strand_id
1 'polypeptide(L)'
;MTARLKRKAAIMIVVELIFLSLVGVLLTNMQTDLSLNDQRDNIAEKLDEMDELIAAADASGVEITEAFDEENRGKVGSAAFMYQNGVLTGYSRANMQLLTDLLDVDNVIILDKAGRALAQSGDSPADFTRSRFNQLRTVFDDGEPSAAFEVEFGDTCYRYYGARIDENTMVVVEKNAETLYHRLEASATLASALKNVTVGLNGFSFAISAKDYTFLYYPDEAIIGQDAISMGLSVASLEDGSFGWMNIGGQRLYGGATLLDDDTYVLCAVTSDEILASRNTTVTIILFAVFVALTLVVTYAFFILRDLREEKSVRVAGKLCFGTSVARKLSSVSLIGLIAILVVSFYMQSIFALSRQSMSNDQRLQEISQRIDQYAAQRDELAAEYDELYLNKAEIAAFIIDTNPELANREKLAELSGILSLESVNVFDQSGEQVATNSPYTRFTVSDDPEDQSYEFNKLLLGVDSLVQEAQPDDVSGEFHQYIGVTLRGEENNPDGFVQISVIPSRLEATENSLEIGNILSGIRMGNGGVIFAVSKADATIAYHPNQRYIGRDAIDYGLTEEQLIDGYTGYITFGNDQYFASTLETDEHIVFAATPESAVGSARLPVTLVAGAASLVALLIVILMLCIFRDVPEKAPKAEKARKATTENGRIGDR
;
A
#
# COMPACT_ATOMS: atom_id res chain seq x y z
N MET A 1 46.49 44.41 19.16
CA MET A 1 46.72 42.97 18.89
C MET A 1 47.92 42.85 17.94
N THR A 2 49.03 42.24 18.37
CA THR A 2 50.27 42.17 17.56
C THR A 2 50.06 41.28 16.33
N ALA A 3 50.72 41.57 15.19
CA ALA A 3 50.60 40.81 13.94
C ALA A 3 50.86 39.31 14.14
N ARG A 4 51.76 38.93 15.05
CA ARG A 4 52.01 37.52 15.45
C ARG A 4 50.77 36.83 16.05
N LEU A 5 50.00 37.54 16.91
CA LEU A 5 48.80 36.97 17.54
C LEU A 5 47.66 36.75 16.53
N LYS A 6 47.47 37.70 15.57
CA LYS A 6 46.53 37.57 14.47
C LYS A 6 46.87 36.35 13.59
N ARG A 7 48.16 36.12 13.28
CA ARG A 7 48.60 34.99 12.48
C ARG A 7 48.37 33.64 13.20
N LYS A 8 48.61 33.58 14.53
CA LYS A 8 48.35 32.37 15.33
C LYS A 8 46.85 32.04 15.38
N ALA A 9 46.00 33.04 15.61
CA ALA A 9 44.55 32.86 15.58
C ALA A 9 44.04 32.43 14.21
N ALA A 10 44.57 32.97 13.11
CA ALA A 10 44.22 32.57 11.77
C ALA A 10 44.58 31.08 11.48
N ILE A 11 45.77 30.64 11.93
CA ILE A 11 46.16 29.21 11.78
C ILE A 11 45.21 28.31 12.59
N MET A 12 44.83 28.69 13.82
CA MET A 12 43.90 27.89 14.62
C MET A 12 42.56 27.74 13.94
N ILE A 13 41.98 28.83 13.38
CA ILE A 13 40.71 28.83 12.65
C ILE A 13 40.82 27.93 11.41
N VAL A 14 41.91 28.02 10.64
CA VAL A 14 42.12 27.17 9.45
C VAL A 14 42.14 25.68 9.82
N VAL A 15 42.86 25.31 10.88
CA VAL A 15 42.93 23.92 11.36
C VAL A 15 41.54 23.45 11.87
N GLU A 16 40.79 24.30 12.57
CA GLU A 16 39.42 24.04 13.01
C GLU A 16 38.49 23.77 11.80
N LEU A 17 38.58 24.59 10.76
CA LEU A 17 37.78 24.42 9.53
C LEU A 17 38.15 23.13 8.78
N ILE A 18 39.44 22.80 8.67
CA ILE A 18 39.90 21.54 8.05
C ILE A 18 39.33 20.34 8.85
N PHE A 19 39.43 20.41 10.17
CA PHE A 19 38.90 19.35 11.02
C PHE A 19 37.38 19.20 10.92
N LEU A 20 36.64 20.29 10.95
CA LEU A 20 35.19 20.29 10.74
C LEU A 20 34.79 19.70 9.39
N SER A 21 35.55 20.01 8.32
CA SER A 21 35.31 19.41 7.01
C SER A 21 35.52 17.88 7.05
N LEU A 22 36.52 17.40 7.77
CA LEU A 22 36.80 15.96 7.89
C LEU A 22 35.74 15.23 8.70
N VAL A 23 35.25 15.84 9.80
CA VAL A 23 34.13 15.36 10.60
C VAL A 23 32.86 15.37 9.76
N GLY A 24 32.66 16.43 8.97
CA GLY A 24 31.51 16.54 8.05
C GLY A 24 31.45 15.39 7.06
N VAL A 25 32.57 15.05 6.43
CA VAL A 25 32.66 13.90 5.50
C VAL A 25 32.33 12.59 6.22
N LEU A 26 32.91 12.38 7.42
CA LEU A 26 32.65 11.14 8.19
C LEU A 26 31.16 11.01 8.56
N LEU A 27 30.57 12.07 9.11
CA LEU A 27 29.15 12.10 9.49
C LEU A 27 28.25 11.93 8.26
N THR A 28 28.60 12.54 7.12
CA THR A 28 27.86 12.41 5.88
C THR A 28 27.83 10.96 5.39
N ASN A 29 28.99 10.29 5.36
CA ASN A 29 29.05 8.89 4.95
C ASN A 29 28.25 8.00 5.90
N MET A 30 28.44 8.14 7.20
CA MET A 30 27.69 7.36 8.19
C MET A 30 26.17 7.58 8.10
N GLN A 31 25.70 8.81 7.95
CA GLN A 31 24.28 9.10 7.80
C GLN A 31 23.73 8.59 6.46
N THR A 32 24.54 8.60 5.40
CA THR A 32 24.15 8.02 4.11
C THR A 32 23.96 6.51 4.23
N ASP A 33 24.93 5.81 4.85
CA ASP A 33 24.85 4.35 5.02
C ASP A 33 23.63 3.95 5.87
N LEU A 34 23.33 4.69 6.95
CA LEU A 34 22.15 4.46 7.77
C LEU A 34 20.85 4.67 6.97
N SER A 35 20.75 5.79 6.23
CA SER A 35 19.56 6.06 5.39
C SER A 35 19.38 5.02 4.28
N LEU A 36 20.47 4.54 3.67
CA LEU A 36 20.38 3.51 2.63
C LEU A 36 19.95 2.16 3.19
N ASN A 37 20.45 1.78 4.39
CA ASN A 37 20.01 0.55 5.03
C ASN A 37 18.52 0.61 5.40
N ASP A 38 18.05 1.71 6.00
CA ASP A 38 16.64 1.89 6.31
C ASP A 38 15.77 1.79 5.04
N GLN A 39 16.20 2.41 3.93
CA GLN A 39 15.46 2.35 2.67
C GLN A 39 15.52 0.96 2.02
N ARG A 40 16.65 0.26 2.13
CA ARG A 40 16.77 -1.11 1.64
C ARG A 40 15.76 -2.04 2.30
N ASP A 41 15.64 -1.94 3.63
CA ASP A 41 14.70 -2.78 4.38
C ASP A 41 13.25 -2.46 4.00
N ASN A 42 12.90 -1.18 3.85
CA ASN A 42 11.58 -0.75 3.40
C ASN A 42 11.27 -1.21 1.97
N ILE A 43 12.24 -1.13 1.04
CA ILE A 43 12.08 -1.56 -0.35
C ILE A 43 11.91 -3.09 -0.40
N ALA A 44 12.72 -3.86 0.36
CA ALA A 44 12.61 -5.31 0.39
C ALA A 44 11.21 -5.77 0.85
N GLU A 45 10.69 -5.14 1.92
CA GLU A 45 9.35 -5.42 2.44
C GLU A 45 8.26 -5.11 1.40
N LYS A 46 8.42 -4.00 0.66
CA LYS A 46 7.46 -3.63 -0.38
C LYS A 46 7.54 -4.53 -1.62
N LEU A 47 8.71 -5.04 -1.99
CA LEU A 47 8.85 -6.03 -3.04
C LEU A 47 8.12 -7.33 -2.69
N ASP A 48 8.25 -7.81 -1.45
CA ASP A 48 7.52 -8.99 -0.97
C ASP A 48 5.99 -8.75 -0.99
N GLU A 49 5.53 -7.54 -0.61
CA GLU A 49 4.11 -7.17 -0.67
C GLU A 49 3.60 -7.14 -2.13
N MET A 50 4.42 -6.66 -3.08
CA MET A 50 4.04 -6.60 -4.49
C MET A 50 3.82 -7.99 -5.10
N ASP A 51 4.63 -8.97 -4.74
CA ASP A 51 4.44 -10.37 -5.19
C ASP A 51 3.07 -10.90 -4.75
N GLU A 52 2.66 -10.63 -3.50
CA GLU A 52 1.35 -11.02 -2.99
C GLU A 52 0.20 -10.30 -3.73
N LEU A 53 0.35 -8.99 -4.01
CA LEU A 53 -0.65 -8.19 -4.71
C LEU A 53 -0.82 -8.62 -6.19
N ILE A 54 0.28 -8.94 -6.87
CA ILE A 54 0.23 -9.41 -8.27
C ILE A 54 -0.44 -10.78 -8.34
N ALA A 55 -0.08 -11.70 -7.44
CA ALA A 55 -0.72 -13.02 -7.38
C ALA A 55 -2.23 -12.91 -7.09
N ALA A 56 -2.65 -11.96 -6.24
CA ALA A 56 -4.06 -11.69 -5.97
C ALA A 56 -4.79 -11.11 -7.19
N ALA A 57 -4.15 -10.21 -7.95
CA ALA A 57 -4.69 -9.65 -9.18
C ALA A 57 -4.88 -10.73 -10.26
N ASP A 58 -3.90 -11.61 -10.44
CA ASP A 58 -3.99 -12.74 -11.38
C ASP A 58 -5.14 -13.70 -11.01
N ALA A 59 -5.28 -14.04 -9.73
CA ALA A 59 -6.37 -14.87 -9.24
C ALA A 59 -7.74 -14.20 -9.48
N SER A 60 -7.84 -12.89 -9.21
CA SER A 60 -9.05 -12.10 -9.49
C SER A 60 -9.40 -12.11 -10.98
N GLY A 61 -8.40 -12.05 -11.87
CA GLY A 61 -8.63 -12.11 -13.32
C GLY A 61 -9.25 -13.41 -13.79
N VAL A 62 -8.79 -14.53 -13.26
CA VAL A 62 -9.39 -15.85 -13.54
C VAL A 62 -10.84 -15.87 -13.06
N GLU A 63 -11.09 -15.44 -11.83
CA GLU A 63 -12.43 -15.42 -11.22
C GLU A 63 -13.41 -14.51 -11.98
N ILE A 64 -12.98 -13.30 -12.39
CA ILE A 64 -13.79 -12.38 -13.20
C ILE A 64 -14.18 -13.02 -14.52
N THR A 65 -13.23 -13.69 -15.17
CA THR A 65 -13.48 -14.35 -16.46
C THR A 65 -14.44 -15.52 -16.32
N GLU A 66 -14.26 -16.35 -15.29
CA GLU A 66 -15.13 -17.49 -15.02
C GLU A 66 -16.56 -17.04 -14.66
N ALA A 67 -16.72 -16.00 -13.86
CA ALA A 67 -18.03 -15.45 -13.52
C ALA A 67 -18.77 -14.90 -14.74
N PHE A 68 -18.08 -14.16 -15.62
CA PHE A 68 -18.64 -13.66 -16.87
C PHE A 68 -19.08 -14.81 -17.79
N ASP A 69 -18.27 -15.87 -17.90
CA ASP A 69 -18.58 -17.03 -18.71
C ASP A 69 -19.76 -17.83 -18.13
N GLU A 70 -19.84 -18.00 -16.82
CA GLU A 70 -20.93 -18.69 -16.14
C GLU A 70 -22.26 -17.97 -16.33
N GLU A 71 -22.27 -16.65 -16.17
CA GLU A 71 -23.42 -15.79 -16.43
C GLU A 71 -23.98 -16.03 -17.85
N ASN A 72 -23.13 -15.94 -18.86
CA ASN A 72 -23.56 -16.05 -20.25
C ASN A 72 -23.91 -17.49 -20.66
N ARG A 73 -23.30 -18.51 -20.02
CA ARG A 73 -23.77 -19.92 -20.14
C ARG A 73 -25.17 -20.09 -19.54
N GLY A 74 -25.46 -19.46 -18.40
CA GLY A 74 -26.80 -19.45 -17.81
C GLY A 74 -27.82 -18.81 -18.73
N LYS A 75 -27.50 -17.67 -19.34
CA LYS A 75 -28.35 -16.97 -20.30
C LYS A 75 -28.65 -17.83 -21.53
N VAL A 76 -27.66 -18.41 -22.17
CA VAL A 76 -27.87 -19.29 -23.34
C VAL A 76 -28.58 -20.59 -22.95
N GLY A 77 -28.30 -21.13 -21.76
CA GLY A 77 -28.98 -22.33 -21.24
C GLY A 77 -30.47 -22.07 -20.99
N SER A 78 -30.84 -20.90 -20.43
CA SER A 78 -32.24 -20.52 -20.22
C SER A 78 -33.00 -20.32 -21.54
N ALA A 79 -32.34 -19.76 -22.57
CA ALA A 79 -32.93 -19.71 -23.93
C ALA A 79 -33.21 -21.09 -24.48
N ALA A 80 -32.27 -22.04 -24.35
CA ALA A 80 -32.49 -23.42 -24.75
C ALA A 80 -33.64 -24.07 -23.96
N PHE A 81 -33.69 -23.87 -22.64
CA PHE A 81 -34.75 -24.36 -21.76
C PHE A 81 -36.14 -23.87 -22.20
N MET A 82 -36.24 -22.57 -22.57
CA MET A 82 -37.53 -21.98 -23.06
C MET A 82 -38.02 -22.69 -24.32
N TYR A 83 -37.17 -23.01 -25.27
CA TYR A 83 -37.54 -23.75 -26.46
C TYR A 83 -37.85 -25.22 -26.16
N GLN A 84 -37.06 -25.88 -25.33
CA GLN A 84 -37.24 -27.30 -24.95
C GLN A 84 -38.58 -27.55 -24.21
N ASN A 85 -39.03 -26.56 -23.41
CA ASN A 85 -40.25 -26.66 -22.58
C ASN A 85 -41.44 -25.90 -23.16
N GLY A 86 -41.36 -25.46 -24.44
CA GLY A 86 -42.48 -24.88 -25.15
C GLY A 86 -42.90 -23.46 -24.70
N VAL A 87 -42.07 -22.78 -23.90
CA VAL A 87 -42.24 -21.37 -23.54
C VAL A 87 -42.19 -20.50 -24.81
N LEU A 88 -41.19 -20.78 -25.66
CA LEU A 88 -41.08 -20.18 -26.99
C LEU A 88 -41.29 -21.24 -28.07
N THR A 89 -42.00 -20.86 -29.13
CA THR A 89 -42.27 -21.75 -30.28
C THR A 89 -41.88 -21.05 -31.58
N GLY A 90 -41.18 -21.79 -32.45
CA GLY A 90 -40.73 -21.28 -33.76
C GLY A 90 -39.56 -20.28 -33.68
N TYR A 91 -38.82 -20.19 -34.76
CA TYR A 91 -37.61 -19.34 -34.85
C TYR A 91 -37.95 -18.06 -35.62
N SER A 92 -38.69 -17.13 -34.95
CA SER A 92 -39.03 -15.85 -35.56
C SER A 92 -38.03 -14.76 -35.09
N ARG A 93 -37.83 -13.71 -35.91
CA ARG A 93 -37.02 -12.55 -35.52
C ARG A 93 -37.55 -11.87 -34.26
N ALA A 94 -38.91 -11.89 -34.07
CA ALA A 94 -39.52 -11.32 -32.86
C ALA A 94 -39.13 -12.10 -31.60
N ASN A 95 -39.06 -13.45 -31.67
CA ASN A 95 -38.58 -14.27 -30.56
C ASN A 95 -37.08 -14.04 -30.30
N MET A 96 -36.30 -13.86 -31.35
CA MET A 96 -34.87 -13.54 -31.16
C MET A 96 -34.68 -12.19 -30.49
N GLN A 97 -35.41 -11.18 -30.90
CA GLN A 97 -35.37 -9.85 -30.26
C GLN A 97 -35.82 -9.91 -28.81
N LEU A 98 -36.94 -10.60 -28.53
CA LEU A 98 -37.41 -10.83 -27.16
C LEU A 98 -36.34 -11.47 -26.27
N LEU A 99 -35.67 -12.51 -26.79
CA LEU A 99 -34.57 -13.16 -26.07
C LEU A 99 -33.36 -12.24 -25.88
N THR A 100 -33.03 -11.43 -26.89
CA THR A 100 -31.93 -10.46 -26.77
C THR A 100 -32.19 -9.47 -25.64
N ASP A 101 -33.41 -8.92 -25.58
CA ASP A 101 -33.82 -7.96 -24.57
C ASP A 101 -33.93 -8.61 -23.16
N LEU A 102 -34.52 -9.82 -23.08
CA LEU A 102 -34.73 -10.54 -21.81
C LEU A 102 -33.39 -11.04 -21.21
N LEU A 103 -32.48 -11.53 -22.06
CA LEU A 103 -31.19 -12.09 -21.61
C LEU A 103 -30.13 -11.01 -21.43
N ASP A 104 -30.41 -9.77 -21.81
CA ASP A 104 -29.43 -8.69 -21.85
C ASP A 104 -28.14 -9.13 -22.57
N VAL A 105 -28.25 -9.40 -23.87
CA VAL A 105 -27.14 -9.83 -24.74
C VAL A 105 -27.17 -9.05 -26.06
N ASP A 106 -26.05 -9.05 -26.79
CA ASP A 106 -25.96 -8.26 -28.03
C ASP A 106 -26.69 -8.92 -29.19
N ASN A 107 -26.71 -10.26 -29.23
CA ASN A 107 -27.39 -10.98 -30.30
C ASN A 107 -27.76 -12.40 -29.86
N VAL A 108 -28.89 -12.89 -30.35
CA VAL A 108 -29.34 -14.27 -30.20
C VAL A 108 -29.50 -14.88 -31.59
N ILE A 109 -28.90 -16.06 -31.80
CA ILE A 109 -28.82 -16.73 -33.10
C ILE A 109 -29.23 -18.19 -32.92
N ILE A 110 -30.09 -18.71 -33.81
CA ILE A 110 -30.37 -20.14 -33.89
C ILE A 110 -29.57 -20.72 -35.05
N LEU A 111 -28.77 -21.73 -34.76
CA LEU A 111 -27.94 -22.44 -35.75
C LEU A 111 -28.39 -23.87 -35.97
N ASP A 112 -28.24 -24.34 -37.20
CA ASP A 112 -28.31 -25.79 -37.52
C ASP A 112 -26.93 -26.48 -37.27
N LYS A 113 -26.91 -27.81 -37.35
CA LYS A 113 -25.67 -28.62 -37.21
C LYS A 113 -24.54 -28.21 -38.18
N ALA A 114 -24.89 -27.55 -39.31
CA ALA A 114 -23.90 -27.11 -40.28
C ALA A 114 -23.36 -25.70 -39.97
N GLY A 115 -23.86 -25.05 -38.90
CA GLY A 115 -23.50 -23.69 -38.51
C GLY A 115 -24.21 -22.61 -39.35
N ARG A 116 -25.31 -22.97 -40.04
CA ARG A 116 -26.13 -22.00 -40.77
C ARG A 116 -27.16 -21.35 -39.83
N ALA A 117 -27.24 -20.03 -39.86
CA ALA A 117 -28.24 -19.31 -39.08
C ALA A 117 -29.65 -19.57 -39.66
N LEU A 118 -30.56 -20.05 -38.81
CA LEU A 118 -31.98 -20.22 -39.10
C LEU A 118 -32.78 -18.98 -38.75
N ALA A 119 -32.39 -18.31 -37.67
CA ALA A 119 -32.92 -17.00 -37.21
C ALA A 119 -31.86 -16.27 -36.40
N GLN A 120 -31.96 -14.92 -36.35
CA GLN A 120 -31.09 -14.08 -35.56
C GLN A 120 -31.79 -12.75 -35.22
N SER A 121 -31.44 -12.10 -34.10
CA SER A 121 -32.00 -10.82 -33.71
C SER A 121 -31.36 -9.67 -34.48
N GLY A 122 -30.06 -9.68 -34.64
CA GLY A 122 -29.24 -8.69 -35.35
C GLY A 122 -28.28 -9.34 -36.34
N ASP A 123 -27.49 -8.51 -37.03
CA ASP A 123 -26.42 -8.99 -37.90
C ASP A 123 -25.20 -9.35 -37.05
N SER A 124 -24.70 -10.59 -37.15
CA SER A 124 -23.47 -11.02 -36.48
C SER A 124 -22.29 -10.92 -37.44
N PRO A 125 -21.12 -10.47 -37.01
CA PRO A 125 -19.90 -10.47 -37.79
C PRO A 125 -19.37 -11.92 -37.99
N ALA A 126 -19.87 -12.90 -37.26
CA ALA A 126 -19.41 -14.27 -37.27
C ALA A 126 -19.99 -15.10 -38.42
N ASP A 127 -19.12 -15.87 -39.10
CA ASP A 127 -19.52 -16.91 -40.06
C ASP A 127 -19.32 -18.27 -39.39
N PHE A 128 -20.41 -18.81 -38.78
CA PHE A 128 -20.39 -20.03 -37.99
C PHE A 128 -20.19 -21.31 -38.83
N THR A 129 -20.18 -21.20 -40.16
CA THR A 129 -19.85 -22.35 -41.04
C THR A 129 -18.34 -22.63 -41.07
N ARG A 130 -17.49 -21.69 -40.64
CA ARG A 130 -16.04 -21.82 -40.63
C ARG A 130 -15.55 -22.75 -39.51
N SER A 131 -14.40 -23.37 -39.74
CA SER A 131 -13.78 -24.33 -38.82
C SER A 131 -13.44 -23.72 -37.44
N ARG A 132 -13.17 -22.44 -37.35
CA ARG A 132 -12.90 -21.76 -36.06
C ARG A 132 -14.07 -21.82 -35.07
N PHE A 133 -15.29 -22.02 -35.56
CA PHE A 133 -16.49 -22.20 -34.75
C PHE A 133 -16.84 -23.64 -34.42
N ASN A 134 -15.97 -24.62 -34.73
CA ASN A 134 -16.23 -26.02 -34.43
C ASN A 134 -16.44 -26.33 -32.96
N GLN A 135 -15.89 -25.50 -32.04
CA GLN A 135 -16.11 -25.66 -30.62
C GLN A 135 -17.59 -25.54 -30.21
N LEU A 136 -18.36 -24.66 -30.83
CA LEU A 136 -19.80 -24.56 -30.57
C LEU A 136 -20.54 -25.84 -30.97
N ARG A 137 -20.02 -26.60 -31.95
CA ARG A 137 -20.67 -27.83 -32.43
C ARG A 137 -20.54 -29.00 -31.48
N THR A 138 -19.59 -28.98 -30.55
CA THR A 138 -19.46 -30.01 -29.50
C THR A 138 -20.71 -30.07 -28.61
N VAL A 139 -21.46 -29.00 -28.51
CA VAL A 139 -22.77 -28.92 -27.80
C VAL A 139 -23.77 -29.98 -28.32
N PHE A 140 -23.69 -30.35 -29.61
CA PHE A 140 -24.54 -31.41 -30.16
C PHE A 140 -24.15 -32.81 -29.69
N ASP A 141 -22.88 -33.02 -29.35
CA ASP A 141 -22.37 -34.32 -28.93
C ASP A 141 -22.54 -34.51 -27.42
N ASP A 142 -22.20 -33.49 -26.61
CA ASP A 142 -22.15 -33.56 -25.14
C ASP A 142 -23.46 -33.14 -24.50
N GLY A 143 -24.21 -32.24 -25.14
CA GLY A 143 -25.48 -31.70 -24.61
C GLY A 143 -25.33 -30.61 -23.56
N GLU A 144 -24.12 -30.34 -23.10
CA GLU A 144 -23.79 -29.26 -22.17
C GLU A 144 -23.61 -27.93 -22.91
N PRO A 145 -23.86 -26.79 -22.26
CA PRO A 145 -23.51 -25.49 -22.82
C PRO A 145 -22.04 -25.43 -23.20
N SER A 146 -21.71 -24.86 -24.36
CA SER A 146 -20.33 -24.75 -24.80
C SER A 146 -19.49 -23.88 -23.86
N ALA A 147 -18.21 -24.19 -23.77
CA ALA A 147 -17.25 -23.22 -23.23
C ALA A 147 -17.26 -21.97 -24.11
N ALA A 148 -17.05 -20.82 -23.49
CA ALA A 148 -16.89 -19.56 -24.22
C ALA A 148 -15.73 -19.67 -25.21
N PHE A 149 -15.90 -19.16 -26.42
CA PHE A 149 -14.79 -18.87 -27.28
C PHE A 149 -14.88 -17.44 -27.80
N GLU A 150 -13.71 -16.85 -27.97
CA GLU A 150 -13.55 -15.45 -28.25
C GLU A 150 -13.09 -15.23 -29.69
N VAL A 151 -13.62 -14.21 -30.34
CA VAL A 151 -13.23 -13.82 -31.71
C VAL A 151 -13.16 -12.32 -31.83
N GLU A 152 -12.03 -11.83 -32.28
CA GLU A 152 -11.81 -10.43 -32.60
C GLU A 152 -12.33 -10.09 -34.01
N PHE A 153 -13.07 -9.00 -34.13
CA PHE A 153 -13.51 -8.39 -35.37
C PHE A 153 -13.16 -6.88 -35.36
N GLY A 154 -12.04 -6.55 -36.00
CA GLY A 154 -11.49 -5.19 -35.90
C GLY A 154 -11.01 -4.87 -34.49
N ASP A 155 -11.53 -3.82 -33.90
CA ASP A 155 -11.20 -3.38 -32.54
C ASP A 155 -12.17 -3.91 -31.47
N THR A 156 -13.15 -4.77 -31.88
CA THR A 156 -14.16 -5.30 -30.96
C THR A 156 -13.98 -6.80 -30.78
N CYS A 157 -14.02 -7.24 -29.55
CA CYS A 157 -13.94 -8.65 -29.19
C CYS A 157 -15.31 -9.17 -28.76
N TYR A 158 -15.71 -10.32 -29.31
CA TYR A 158 -16.98 -10.96 -28.99
C TYR A 158 -16.74 -12.36 -28.41
N ARG A 159 -17.55 -12.72 -27.42
CA ARG A 159 -17.62 -14.07 -26.87
C ARG A 159 -18.93 -14.73 -27.27
N TYR A 160 -18.85 -16.02 -27.61
CA TYR A 160 -19.96 -16.82 -28.11
C TYR A 160 -20.20 -18.01 -27.19
N TYR A 161 -21.47 -18.21 -26.85
CA TYR A 161 -21.93 -19.30 -25.98
C TYR A 161 -23.03 -20.06 -26.70
N GLY A 162 -23.01 -21.39 -26.69
CA GLY A 162 -24.00 -22.23 -27.38
C GLY A 162 -24.68 -23.21 -26.44
N ALA A 163 -25.99 -23.42 -26.62
CA ALA A 163 -26.73 -24.46 -25.92
C ALA A 163 -27.65 -25.19 -26.88
N ARG A 164 -27.79 -26.51 -26.70
CA ARG A 164 -28.58 -27.37 -27.59
C ARG A 164 -30.08 -27.18 -27.30
N ILE A 165 -30.86 -26.94 -28.36
CA ILE A 165 -32.33 -26.94 -28.28
C ILE A 165 -32.83 -28.36 -28.54
N ASP A 166 -32.41 -28.97 -29.64
CA ASP A 166 -32.77 -30.34 -30.04
C ASP A 166 -31.59 -31.02 -30.78
N GLU A 167 -31.83 -32.20 -31.36
CA GLU A 167 -30.78 -32.96 -32.07
C GLU A 167 -30.19 -32.20 -33.27
N ASN A 168 -30.86 -31.18 -33.82
CA ASN A 168 -30.49 -30.52 -35.07
C ASN A 168 -30.24 -29.01 -34.90
N THR A 169 -30.66 -28.40 -33.79
CA THR A 169 -30.61 -26.96 -33.58
C THR A 169 -29.98 -26.58 -32.23
N MET A 170 -29.26 -25.47 -32.23
CA MET A 170 -28.74 -24.84 -31.03
C MET A 170 -29.07 -23.36 -31.03
N VAL A 171 -29.18 -22.79 -29.84
CA VAL A 171 -29.16 -21.34 -29.63
C VAL A 171 -27.74 -20.90 -29.32
N VAL A 172 -27.34 -19.76 -29.87
CA VAL A 172 -26.05 -19.12 -29.62
C VAL A 172 -26.32 -17.70 -29.17
N VAL A 173 -25.65 -17.31 -28.12
CA VAL A 173 -25.59 -15.94 -27.61
C VAL A 173 -24.25 -15.32 -28.00
N GLU A 174 -24.30 -14.10 -28.52
CA GLU A 174 -23.16 -13.25 -28.80
C GLU A 174 -23.13 -12.13 -27.75
N LYS A 175 -22.00 -11.97 -27.06
CA LYS A 175 -21.79 -10.91 -26.07
C LYS A 175 -20.47 -10.19 -26.36
N ASN A 176 -20.53 -8.85 -26.39
CA ASN A 176 -19.34 -8.01 -26.46
C ASN A 176 -18.53 -8.16 -25.18
N ALA A 177 -17.24 -8.41 -25.30
CA ALA A 177 -16.34 -8.61 -24.18
C ALA A 177 -15.79 -7.30 -23.57
N GLU A 178 -16.23 -6.14 -24.03
CA GLU A 178 -15.73 -4.83 -23.57
C GLU A 178 -15.90 -4.67 -22.06
N THR A 179 -17.05 -5.04 -21.51
CA THR A 179 -17.31 -5.00 -20.07
C THR A 179 -16.37 -5.92 -19.29
N LEU A 180 -16.11 -7.12 -19.80
CA LEU A 180 -15.13 -8.05 -19.22
C LEU A 180 -13.73 -7.42 -19.18
N TYR A 181 -13.29 -6.84 -20.30
CA TYR A 181 -11.96 -6.22 -20.35
C TYR A 181 -11.83 -5.00 -19.43
N HIS A 182 -12.87 -4.16 -19.29
CA HIS A 182 -12.86 -3.08 -18.32
C HIS A 182 -12.71 -3.57 -16.88
N ARG A 183 -13.40 -4.66 -16.51
CA ARG A 183 -13.27 -5.29 -15.19
C ARG A 183 -11.86 -5.85 -14.96
N LEU A 184 -11.31 -6.53 -15.95
CA LEU A 184 -9.94 -7.07 -15.90
C LEU A 184 -8.90 -5.95 -15.77
N GLU A 185 -9.06 -4.85 -16.53
CA GLU A 185 -8.17 -3.70 -16.45
C GLU A 185 -8.21 -3.02 -15.07
N ALA A 186 -9.39 -2.94 -14.46
CA ALA A 186 -9.56 -2.30 -13.16
C ALA A 186 -8.93 -3.07 -11.99
N SER A 187 -8.93 -4.41 -12.01
CA SER A 187 -8.61 -5.23 -10.84
C SER A 187 -7.64 -6.39 -11.07
N ALA A 188 -7.37 -6.77 -12.31
CA ALA A 188 -6.66 -8.00 -12.65
C ALA A 188 -5.39 -7.76 -13.49
N THR A 189 -4.87 -6.53 -13.51
CA THR A 189 -3.66 -6.20 -14.27
C THR A 189 -2.49 -5.92 -13.35
N LEU A 190 -1.29 -6.07 -13.88
CA LEU A 190 -0.06 -5.63 -13.23
C LEU A 190 -0.13 -4.14 -12.83
N ALA A 191 -0.74 -3.29 -13.66
CA ALA A 191 -0.93 -1.88 -13.38
C ALA A 191 -1.85 -1.64 -12.18
N SER A 192 -2.97 -2.37 -12.07
CA SER A 192 -3.90 -2.25 -10.94
C SER A 192 -3.25 -2.69 -9.62
N ALA A 193 -2.44 -3.76 -9.64
CA ALA A 193 -1.71 -4.25 -8.48
C ALA A 193 -0.65 -3.25 -7.98
N LEU A 194 0.06 -2.58 -8.91
CA LEU A 194 1.20 -1.73 -8.58
C LEU A 194 0.86 -0.25 -8.36
N LYS A 195 -0.26 0.24 -8.88
CA LYS A 195 -0.64 1.67 -8.90
C LYS A 195 -0.60 2.34 -7.53
N ASN A 196 -0.96 1.62 -6.47
CA ASN A 196 -1.07 2.15 -5.12
C ASN A 196 0.12 1.78 -4.23
N VAL A 197 1.12 1.08 -4.76
CA VAL A 197 2.32 0.71 -3.99
C VAL A 197 3.29 1.87 -3.99
N THR A 198 3.45 2.49 -2.82
CA THR A 198 4.40 3.60 -2.60
C THR A 198 5.47 3.20 -1.61
N VAL A 199 6.68 3.74 -1.77
CA VAL A 199 7.82 3.53 -0.87
C VAL A 199 8.34 4.87 -0.39
N GLY A 200 8.44 5.06 0.93
CA GLY A 200 8.82 6.37 1.47
C GLY A 200 7.82 7.45 1.07
N LEU A 201 8.24 8.72 1.05
CA LEU A 201 7.36 9.85 0.74
C LEU A 201 7.14 10.07 -0.76
N ASN A 202 8.14 9.77 -1.61
CA ASN A 202 8.13 10.05 -3.04
C ASN A 202 8.65 8.86 -3.86
N GLY A 203 8.68 7.68 -3.27
CA GLY A 203 9.05 6.46 -3.96
C GLY A 203 7.83 5.83 -4.64
N PHE A 204 8.09 5.01 -5.63
CA PHE A 204 7.08 4.37 -6.46
C PHE A 204 7.53 3.00 -6.94
N SER A 205 6.58 2.22 -7.40
CA SER A 205 6.78 0.93 -8.04
C SER A 205 6.72 1.04 -9.56
N PHE A 206 7.38 0.15 -10.25
CA PHE A 206 7.30 0.00 -11.70
C PHE A 206 7.69 -1.42 -12.12
N ALA A 207 7.35 -1.79 -13.36
CA ALA A 207 7.63 -3.12 -13.88
C ALA A 207 8.23 -3.06 -15.29
N ILE A 208 9.12 -4.01 -15.59
CA ILE A 208 9.90 -4.07 -16.82
C ILE A 208 9.86 -5.50 -17.36
N SER A 209 9.64 -5.67 -18.66
CA SER A 209 9.74 -6.96 -19.35
C SER A 209 11.17 -7.51 -19.30
N ALA A 210 11.34 -8.76 -18.87
CA ALA A 210 12.65 -9.43 -18.88
C ALA A 210 13.13 -9.80 -20.29
N LYS A 211 12.22 -9.81 -21.29
CA LYS A 211 12.53 -10.21 -22.67
C LYS A 211 13.19 -9.11 -23.49
N ASP A 212 12.67 -7.88 -23.36
CA ASP A 212 13.07 -6.76 -24.21
C ASP A 212 13.37 -5.47 -23.44
N TYR A 213 13.31 -5.53 -22.10
CA TYR A 213 13.55 -4.41 -21.18
C TYR A 213 12.62 -3.21 -21.39
N THR A 214 11.41 -3.41 -21.93
CA THR A 214 10.40 -2.35 -22.03
C THR A 214 9.66 -2.17 -20.71
N PHE A 215 9.27 -0.91 -20.40
CA PHE A 215 8.42 -0.66 -19.23
C PHE A 215 7.02 -1.21 -19.49
N LEU A 216 6.59 -2.17 -18.66
CA LEU A 216 5.24 -2.72 -18.63
C LEU A 216 4.30 -1.86 -17.80
N TYR A 217 4.83 -1.29 -16.70
CA TYR A 217 4.14 -0.35 -15.85
C TYR A 217 5.12 0.72 -15.33
N TYR A 218 4.66 1.97 -15.32
CA TYR A 218 5.35 3.10 -14.71
C TYR A 218 4.32 4.17 -14.33
N PRO A 219 4.47 4.94 -13.21
CA PRO A 219 3.50 5.96 -12.80
C PRO A 219 3.23 7.05 -13.85
N ASP A 220 4.22 7.38 -14.68
CA ASP A 220 4.03 8.23 -15.84
C ASP A 220 3.78 7.36 -17.08
N GLU A 221 2.54 7.34 -17.56
CA GLU A 221 2.10 6.55 -18.71
C GLU A 221 2.92 6.81 -19.98
N ALA A 222 3.50 8.01 -20.11
CA ALA A 222 4.34 8.35 -21.27
C ALA A 222 5.63 7.50 -21.35
N ILE A 223 6.02 6.84 -20.27
CA ILE A 223 7.21 5.98 -20.19
C ILE A 223 6.88 4.52 -20.53
N ILE A 224 5.63 4.09 -20.41
CA ILE A 224 5.20 2.73 -20.71
C ILE A 224 5.52 2.40 -22.18
N GLY A 225 6.08 1.22 -22.41
CA GLY A 225 6.52 0.75 -23.71
C GLY A 225 7.88 1.28 -24.18
N GLN A 226 8.54 2.18 -23.42
CA GLN A 226 9.91 2.63 -23.74
C GLN A 226 10.94 1.64 -23.20
N ASP A 227 12.11 1.59 -23.85
CA ASP A 227 13.25 0.75 -23.41
C ASP A 227 13.96 1.38 -22.20
N ALA A 228 13.91 0.69 -21.07
CA ALA A 228 14.48 1.11 -19.78
C ALA A 228 16.01 1.31 -19.85
N ILE A 229 16.71 0.50 -20.66
CA ILE A 229 18.16 0.61 -20.83
C ILE A 229 18.52 1.89 -21.56
N SER A 230 17.77 2.25 -22.60
CA SER A 230 17.94 3.52 -23.31
C SER A 230 17.65 4.74 -22.44
N MET A 231 16.80 4.60 -21.43
CA MET A 231 16.51 5.63 -20.44
C MET A 231 17.55 5.73 -19.31
N GLY A 232 18.58 4.87 -19.32
CA GLY A 232 19.71 4.94 -18.40
C GLY A 232 19.71 3.91 -17.29
N LEU A 233 18.77 2.96 -17.28
CA LEU A 233 18.79 1.85 -16.33
C LEU A 233 19.92 0.86 -16.69
N SER A 234 20.64 0.37 -15.68
CA SER A 234 21.68 -0.64 -15.87
C SER A 234 21.09 -2.04 -15.77
N VAL A 235 21.56 -2.96 -16.63
CA VAL A 235 21.19 -4.39 -16.54
C VAL A 235 21.55 -4.98 -15.15
N ALA A 236 22.66 -4.51 -14.55
CA ALA A 236 23.02 -4.93 -13.20
C ALA A 236 22.02 -4.53 -12.11
N SER A 237 21.18 -3.53 -12.38
CA SER A 237 20.10 -3.13 -11.47
C SER A 237 18.84 -3.99 -11.60
N LEU A 238 18.82 -4.90 -12.58
CA LEU A 238 17.74 -5.85 -12.86
C LEU A 238 18.07 -7.28 -12.39
N GLU A 239 19.23 -7.49 -11.75
CA GLU A 239 19.51 -8.80 -11.14
C GLU A 239 18.52 -9.03 -9.98
N ASP A 240 17.95 -10.24 -9.91
CA ASP A 240 17.01 -10.62 -8.86
C ASP A 240 17.61 -10.41 -7.46
N GLY A 241 16.82 -9.77 -6.57
CA GLY A 241 17.28 -9.39 -5.24
C GLY A 241 18.35 -8.29 -5.21
N SER A 242 18.62 -7.59 -6.31
CA SER A 242 19.58 -6.49 -6.37
C SER A 242 19.04 -5.24 -5.68
N PHE A 243 19.93 -4.52 -4.96
CA PHE A 243 19.64 -3.19 -4.39
C PHE A 243 20.74 -2.22 -4.78
N GLY A 244 20.37 -1.03 -5.21
CA GLY A 244 21.38 -0.04 -5.58
C GLY A 244 20.84 1.24 -6.17
N TRP A 245 21.81 2.11 -6.53
CA TRP A 245 21.49 3.33 -7.26
C TRP A 245 21.21 3.02 -8.73
N MET A 246 20.13 3.56 -9.23
CA MET A 246 19.71 3.46 -10.63
C MET A 246 19.40 4.85 -11.20
N ASN A 247 19.38 4.95 -12.51
CA ASN A 247 19.05 6.19 -13.22
C ASN A 247 17.98 5.91 -14.28
N ILE A 248 16.89 6.66 -14.26
CA ILE A 248 15.79 6.54 -15.23
C ILE A 248 15.43 7.94 -15.68
N GLY A 249 15.53 8.22 -16.99
CA GLY A 249 15.18 9.54 -17.55
C GLY A 249 15.99 10.71 -16.97
N GLY A 250 17.22 10.46 -16.49
CA GLY A 250 18.06 11.46 -15.82
C GLY A 250 17.75 11.66 -14.33
N GLN A 251 16.74 11.01 -13.78
CA GLN A 251 16.43 10.99 -12.34
C GLN A 251 17.24 9.91 -11.65
N ARG A 252 17.92 10.26 -10.57
CA ARG A 252 18.68 9.32 -9.75
C ARG A 252 17.80 8.75 -8.66
N LEU A 253 17.64 7.43 -8.65
CA LEU A 253 16.80 6.66 -7.73
C LEU A 253 17.67 5.66 -6.95
N TYR A 254 17.21 5.25 -5.78
CA TYR A 254 17.73 4.08 -5.07
C TYR A 254 16.61 3.08 -4.93
N GLY A 255 16.81 1.86 -5.39
CA GLY A 255 15.74 0.87 -5.45
C GLY A 255 16.25 -0.55 -5.38
N GLY A 256 15.32 -1.48 -5.40
CA GLY A 256 15.55 -2.91 -5.50
C GLY A 256 14.69 -3.52 -6.60
N ALA A 257 15.10 -4.68 -7.09
CA ALA A 257 14.42 -5.45 -8.11
C ALA A 257 14.18 -6.89 -7.65
N THR A 258 13.03 -7.44 -8.05
CA THR A 258 12.74 -8.88 -7.96
C THR A 258 12.25 -9.38 -9.33
N LEU A 259 12.52 -10.63 -9.65
CA LEU A 259 12.07 -11.27 -10.89
C LEU A 259 10.81 -12.07 -10.60
N LEU A 260 9.71 -11.69 -11.26
CA LEU A 260 8.44 -12.39 -11.22
C LEU A 260 8.32 -13.30 -12.46
N ASP A 261 7.96 -14.58 -12.26
CA ASP A 261 7.63 -15.55 -13.31
C ASP A 261 8.57 -15.61 -14.53
N ASP A 262 9.89 -15.45 -14.31
CA ASP A 262 10.94 -15.45 -15.34
C ASP A 262 10.77 -14.41 -16.48
N ASP A 263 9.66 -13.67 -16.55
CA ASP A 263 9.31 -12.78 -17.65
C ASP A 263 9.21 -11.30 -17.27
N THR A 264 9.09 -10.97 -15.99
CA THR A 264 8.82 -9.61 -15.52
C THR A 264 9.69 -9.24 -14.31
N TYR A 265 10.44 -8.14 -14.43
CA TYR A 265 11.09 -7.50 -13.29
C TYR A 265 10.12 -6.51 -12.64
N VAL A 266 9.94 -6.64 -11.34
CA VAL A 266 9.19 -5.71 -10.52
C VAL A 266 10.18 -4.94 -9.64
N LEU A 267 10.05 -3.61 -9.62
CA LEU A 267 10.99 -2.74 -8.94
C LEU A 267 10.26 -1.73 -8.05
N CYS A 268 10.90 -1.45 -6.94
CA CYS A 268 10.57 -0.31 -6.07
C CYS A 268 11.75 0.64 -5.97
N ALA A 269 11.51 1.94 -6.05
CA ALA A 269 12.57 2.92 -5.96
C ALA A 269 12.13 4.21 -5.26
N VAL A 270 13.08 4.84 -4.56
CA VAL A 270 12.93 6.11 -3.85
C VAL A 270 13.86 7.14 -4.49
N THR A 271 13.43 8.41 -4.53
CA THR A 271 14.23 9.49 -5.11
C THR A 271 15.48 9.79 -4.27
N SER A 272 16.58 10.13 -4.94
CA SER A 272 17.82 10.53 -4.25
C SER A 272 17.61 11.71 -3.30
N ASP A 273 16.72 12.63 -3.63
CA ASP A 273 16.45 13.83 -2.85
C ASP A 273 15.84 13.50 -1.49
N GLU A 274 14.95 12.52 -1.41
CA GLU A 274 14.36 12.06 -0.16
C GLU A 274 15.43 11.48 0.79
N ILE A 275 16.30 10.61 0.27
CA ILE A 275 17.38 10.01 1.04
C ILE A 275 18.36 11.07 1.54
N LEU A 276 18.71 12.03 0.67
CA LEU A 276 19.73 13.03 0.95
C LEU A 276 19.25 14.21 1.80
N ALA A 277 17.97 14.60 1.74
CA ALA A 277 17.42 15.73 2.47
C ALA A 277 17.54 15.57 3.99
N SER A 278 17.14 14.43 4.52
CA SER A 278 17.25 14.10 5.95
C SER A 278 18.69 14.10 6.42
N ARG A 279 19.59 13.50 5.65
CA ARG A 279 21.04 13.48 5.90
C ARG A 279 21.62 14.90 5.98
N ASN A 280 21.36 15.74 4.98
CA ASN A 280 21.94 17.08 4.88
C ASN A 280 21.55 17.96 6.07
N THR A 281 20.28 17.89 6.47
CA THR A 281 19.78 18.66 7.63
C THR A 281 20.45 18.19 8.92
N THR A 282 20.49 16.89 9.17
CA THR A 282 21.10 16.32 10.38
C THR A 282 22.61 16.67 10.48
N VAL A 283 23.35 16.44 9.40
CA VAL A 283 24.80 16.74 9.37
C VAL A 283 25.06 18.23 9.57
N THR A 284 24.29 19.11 8.93
CA THR A 284 24.45 20.56 9.06
C THR A 284 24.24 21.03 10.49
N ILE A 285 23.21 20.54 11.18
CA ILE A 285 22.94 20.93 12.56
C ILE A 285 24.03 20.44 13.53
N ILE A 286 24.48 19.18 13.37
CA ILE A 286 25.56 18.64 14.20
C ILE A 286 26.86 19.43 13.99
N LEU A 287 27.24 19.69 12.73
CA LEU A 287 28.42 20.48 12.41
C LEU A 287 28.32 21.90 12.96
N PHE A 288 27.16 22.55 12.88
CA PHE A 288 26.93 23.87 13.46
C PHE A 288 27.09 23.85 14.98
N ALA A 289 26.53 22.88 15.69
CA ALA A 289 26.67 22.72 17.13
C ALA A 289 28.13 22.52 17.53
N VAL A 290 28.85 21.63 16.81
CA VAL A 290 30.29 21.41 17.04
C VAL A 290 31.12 22.67 16.77
N PHE A 291 30.83 23.39 15.69
CA PHE A 291 31.47 24.66 15.35
C PHE A 291 31.30 25.71 16.45
N VAL A 292 30.07 25.91 16.92
CA VAL A 292 29.78 26.87 18.00
C VAL A 292 30.54 26.52 19.28
N ALA A 293 30.51 25.25 19.69
CA ALA A 293 31.18 24.79 20.90
C ALA A 293 32.71 24.93 20.80
N LEU A 294 33.31 24.54 19.66
CA LEU A 294 34.75 24.71 19.42
C LEU A 294 35.14 26.20 19.41
N THR A 295 34.36 27.04 18.75
CA THR A 295 34.59 28.51 18.73
C THR A 295 34.59 29.11 20.13
N LEU A 296 33.64 28.70 20.99
CA LEU A 296 33.60 29.11 22.39
C LEU A 296 34.86 28.67 23.16
N VAL A 297 35.27 27.41 22.99
CA VAL A 297 36.49 26.87 23.63
C VAL A 297 37.74 27.61 23.14
N VAL A 298 37.89 27.84 21.85
CA VAL A 298 39.02 28.58 21.25
C VAL A 298 39.03 30.01 21.72
N THR A 299 37.87 30.69 21.75
CA THR A 299 37.76 32.07 22.24
C THR A 299 38.15 32.17 23.70
N TYR A 300 37.67 31.26 24.55
CA TYR A 300 38.01 31.20 25.96
C TYR A 300 39.49 30.89 26.17
N ALA A 301 40.05 29.97 25.44
CA ALA A 301 41.50 29.65 25.45
C ALA A 301 42.33 30.90 25.06
N PHE A 302 41.84 31.66 24.08
CA PHE A 302 42.49 32.92 23.69
C PHE A 302 42.48 33.97 24.82
N PHE A 303 41.39 34.13 25.55
CA PHE A 303 41.34 35.02 26.71
C PHE A 303 42.29 34.57 27.81
N ILE A 304 42.37 33.27 28.12
CA ILE A 304 43.34 32.74 29.08
C ILE A 304 44.77 33.07 28.66
N LEU A 305 45.11 32.88 27.38
CA LEU A 305 46.44 33.21 26.86
C LEU A 305 46.75 34.70 26.92
N ARG A 306 45.75 35.57 26.80
CA ARG A 306 45.89 37.01 26.95
C ARG A 306 46.18 37.39 28.41
N ASP A 307 45.42 36.85 29.37
CA ASP A 307 45.61 37.10 30.79
C ASP A 307 46.95 36.63 31.32
N LEU A 308 47.43 35.46 30.84
CA LEU A 308 48.77 34.94 31.17
C LEU A 308 49.90 35.82 30.66
N ARG A 309 49.68 36.68 29.67
CA ARG A 309 50.67 37.60 29.12
C ARG A 309 50.78 38.88 29.95
N GLU A 310 49.76 39.24 30.68
CA GLU A 310 49.73 40.42 31.58
C GLU A 310 50.29 40.10 32.96
N GLU A 311 50.28 38.84 33.44
CA GLU A 311 50.99 38.40 34.64
C GLU A 311 52.48 38.30 34.40
N LYS A 312 53.26 39.18 34.98
CA LYS A 312 54.74 39.17 34.93
C LYS A 312 55.28 37.79 35.35
N SER A 313 55.75 37.07 34.40
CA SER A 313 56.51 35.84 34.40
C SER A 313 57.04 35.35 35.75
N VAL A 314 56.48 34.28 36.28
CA VAL A 314 57.19 33.33 37.11
C VAL A 314 57.86 32.33 36.14
N ARG A 315 59.20 32.37 36.03
CA ARG A 315 60.01 31.41 35.26
C ARG A 315 59.83 30.02 35.85
N VAL A 316 59.20 29.13 35.11
CA VAL A 316 59.35 27.69 35.33
C VAL A 316 60.12 27.12 34.16
N ALA A 317 61.34 26.70 34.47
CA ALA A 317 62.27 26.11 33.53
C ALA A 317 61.69 24.80 32.91
N GLY A 318 61.70 24.72 31.59
CA GLY A 318 61.91 23.48 30.87
C GLY A 318 60.80 22.44 30.78
N LYS A 319 59.52 22.73 31.12
CA LYS A 319 58.42 21.78 30.90
C LYS A 319 57.32 22.36 30.00
N LEU A 320 56.92 21.60 29.01
CA LEU A 320 55.79 21.89 28.06
C LEU A 320 54.42 21.83 28.76
N CYS A 321 54.25 22.39 29.96
CA CYS A 321 53.00 22.28 30.69
C CYS A 321 52.55 23.67 31.12
N PHE A 322 51.24 23.91 30.92
CA PHE A 322 50.55 25.04 31.55
C PHE A 322 50.62 24.90 33.07
N GLY A 323 50.69 26.03 33.80
CA GLY A 323 50.52 25.99 35.25
C GLY A 323 49.23 25.26 35.63
N THR A 324 49.24 24.59 36.79
CA THR A 324 48.09 23.74 37.22
C THR A 324 46.75 24.42 37.19
N SER A 325 46.71 25.72 37.47
CA SER A 325 45.48 26.56 37.46
C SER A 325 44.93 26.73 36.02
N VAL A 326 45.78 27.00 35.05
CA VAL A 326 45.40 27.21 33.64
C VAL A 326 44.97 25.90 33.01
N ALA A 327 45.73 24.81 33.25
CA ALA A 327 45.40 23.49 32.80
C ALA A 327 44.02 23.03 33.34
N ARG A 328 43.72 23.30 34.61
CA ARG A 328 42.45 22.97 35.23
C ARG A 328 41.29 23.78 34.61
N LYS A 329 41.48 25.09 34.39
CA LYS A 329 40.44 25.94 33.76
C LYS A 329 40.19 25.52 32.33
N LEU A 330 41.21 25.22 31.54
CA LEU A 330 41.08 24.79 30.15
C LEU A 330 40.40 23.40 30.06
N SER A 331 40.84 22.46 30.92
CA SER A 331 40.21 21.11 30.92
C SER A 331 38.76 21.18 31.38
N SER A 332 38.39 22.05 32.35
CA SER A 332 36.99 22.20 32.79
C SER A 332 36.11 22.76 31.67
N VAL A 333 36.54 23.78 30.94
CA VAL A 333 35.75 24.36 29.84
C VAL A 333 35.67 23.40 28.65
N SER A 334 36.75 22.68 28.35
CA SER A 334 36.77 21.64 27.31
C SER A 334 35.81 20.51 27.67
N LEU A 335 35.77 20.08 28.92
CA LEU A 335 34.84 19.05 29.39
C LEU A 335 33.38 19.51 29.30
N ILE A 336 33.09 20.76 29.74
CA ILE A 336 31.74 21.33 29.62
C ILE A 336 31.35 21.44 28.14
N GLY A 337 32.25 21.90 27.26
CA GLY A 337 31.99 21.96 25.83
C GLY A 337 31.71 20.58 25.22
N LEU A 338 32.47 19.56 25.59
CA LEU A 338 32.25 18.19 25.13
C LEU A 338 30.89 17.64 25.59
N ILE A 339 30.55 17.84 26.87
CA ILE A 339 29.26 17.43 27.41
C ILE A 339 28.12 18.15 26.67
N ALA A 340 28.25 19.45 26.42
CA ALA A 340 27.25 20.22 25.69
C ALA A 340 27.06 19.68 24.25
N ILE A 341 28.15 19.34 23.54
CA ILE A 341 28.08 18.75 22.20
C ILE A 341 27.36 17.40 22.24
N LEU A 342 27.70 16.54 23.21
CA LEU A 342 27.07 15.22 23.36
C LEU A 342 25.56 15.36 23.63
N VAL A 343 25.16 16.26 24.54
CA VAL A 343 23.76 16.50 24.88
C VAL A 343 22.99 17.05 23.68
N VAL A 344 23.53 18.07 23.00
CA VAL A 344 22.89 18.65 21.82
C VAL A 344 22.78 17.63 20.68
N SER A 345 23.87 16.88 20.41
CA SER A 345 23.86 15.83 19.38
C SER A 345 22.82 14.75 19.68
N PHE A 346 22.78 14.25 20.91
CA PHE A 346 21.82 13.23 21.32
C PHE A 346 20.37 13.75 21.23
N TYR A 347 20.12 14.96 21.69
CA TYR A 347 18.78 15.56 21.66
C TYR A 347 18.32 15.81 20.22
N MET A 348 19.19 16.33 19.35
CA MET A 348 18.87 16.54 17.94
C MET A 348 18.59 15.19 17.21
N GLN A 349 19.40 14.16 17.45
CA GLN A 349 19.17 12.84 16.89
C GLN A 349 17.81 12.26 17.36
N SER A 350 17.45 12.52 18.62
CA SER A 350 16.15 12.08 19.15
C SER A 350 14.98 12.77 18.46
N ILE A 351 15.03 14.09 18.29
CA ILE A 351 13.98 14.85 17.59
C ILE A 351 13.84 14.36 16.15
N PHE A 352 14.95 14.20 15.42
CA PHE A 352 14.90 13.75 14.03
C PHE A 352 14.40 12.30 13.89
N ALA A 353 14.81 11.41 14.79
CA ALA A 353 14.33 10.03 14.79
C ALA A 353 12.82 9.97 15.03
N LEU A 354 12.31 10.74 16.01
CA LEU A 354 10.87 10.81 16.31
C LEU A 354 10.09 11.44 15.15
N SER A 355 10.57 12.55 14.60
CA SER A 355 9.91 13.21 13.47
C SER A 355 9.83 12.30 12.24
N ARG A 356 10.93 11.59 11.93
CA ARG A 356 10.95 10.63 10.83
C ARG A 356 9.98 9.47 11.07
N GLN A 357 9.96 8.95 12.31
CA GLN A 357 9.06 7.85 12.66
C GLN A 357 7.60 8.28 12.62
N SER A 358 7.28 9.49 13.12
CA SER A 358 5.92 10.04 12.97
C SER A 358 5.49 10.09 11.51
N MET A 359 6.34 10.66 10.63
CA MET A 359 6.03 10.71 9.20
C MET A 359 5.84 9.31 8.58
N SER A 360 6.67 8.34 8.97
CA SER A 360 6.54 6.95 8.50
C SER A 360 5.25 6.30 9.01
N ASN A 361 4.91 6.48 10.28
CA ASN A 361 3.66 5.97 10.85
C ASN A 361 2.44 6.60 10.17
N ASP A 362 2.45 7.94 10.02
CA ASP A 362 1.36 8.70 9.39
C ASP A 362 1.15 8.26 7.93
N GLN A 363 2.24 7.98 7.20
CA GLN A 363 2.17 7.48 5.84
C GLN A 363 1.54 6.08 5.78
N ARG A 364 1.89 5.18 6.71
CA ARG A 364 1.25 3.86 6.80
C ARG A 364 -0.23 3.96 7.15
N LEU A 365 -0.60 4.86 8.05
CA LEU A 365 -1.99 5.11 8.39
C LEU A 365 -2.78 5.69 7.20
N GLN A 366 -2.16 6.56 6.41
CA GLN A 366 -2.76 7.08 5.18
C GLN A 366 -2.95 5.97 4.13
N GLU A 367 -1.99 5.05 3.99
CA GLU A 367 -2.12 3.87 3.14
C GLU A 367 -3.31 3.00 3.57
N ILE A 368 -3.49 2.80 4.88
CA ILE A 368 -4.64 2.08 5.44
C ILE A 368 -5.96 2.78 5.10
N SER A 369 -6.04 4.09 5.31
CA SER A 369 -7.23 4.87 4.96
C SER A 369 -7.59 4.73 3.48
N GLN A 370 -6.60 4.85 2.60
CA GLN A 370 -6.82 4.68 1.15
C GLN A 370 -7.29 3.28 0.77
N ARG A 371 -6.78 2.23 1.43
CA ARG A 371 -7.24 0.85 1.21
C ARG A 371 -8.69 0.67 1.67
N ILE A 372 -9.07 1.21 2.83
CA ILE A 372 -10.45 1.19 3.32
C ILE A 372 -11.39 1.84 2.29
N ASP A 373 -11.06 3.05 1.85
CA ASP A 373 -11.86 3.79 0.87
C ASP A 373 -11.98 3.04 -0.47
N GLN A 374 -10.88 2.43 -0.93
CA GLN A 374 -10.84 1.66 -2.17
C GLN A 374 -11.71 0.40 -2.09
N TYR A 375 -11.60 -0.38 -1.00
CA TYR A 375 -12.41 -1.58 -0.83
C TYR A 375 -13.89 -1.25 -0.64
N ALA A 376 -14.22 -0.15 0.05
CA ALA A 376 -15.60 0.31 0.18
C ALA A 376 -16.20 0.70 -1.18
N ALA A 377 -15.47 1.46 -2.00
CA ALA A 377 -15.91 1.82 -3.33
C ALA A 377 -16.06 0.59 -4.24
N GLN A 378 -15.14 -0.36 -4.17
CA GLN A 378 -15.19 -1.61 -4.93
C GLN A 378 -16.38 -2.49 -4.50
N ARG A 379 -16.70 -2.55 -3.20
CA ARG A 379 -17.90 -3.23 -2.71
C ARG A 379 -19.17 -2.61 -3.28
N ASP A 380 -19.30 -1.29 -3.23
CA ASP A 380 -20.50 -0.59 -3.70
C ASP A 380 -20.71 -0.78 -5.22
N GLU A 381 -19.63 -0.73 -6.00
CA GLU A 381 -19.67 -1.01 -7.44
C GLU A 381 -20.08 -2.47 -7.72
N LEU A 382 -19.49 -3.41 -7.00
CA LEU A 382 -19.77 -4.84 -7.14
C LEU A 382 -21.22 -5.17 -6.70
N ALA A 383 -21.72 -4.56 -5.63
CA ALA A 383 -23.09 -4.73 -5.18
C ALA A 383 -24.10 -4.26 -6.24
N ALA A 384 -23.89 -3.09 -6.81
CA ALA A 384 -24.75 -2.56 -7.88
C ALA A 384 -24.73 -3.46 -9.13
N GLU A 385 -23.57 -4.00 -9.51
CA GLU A 385 -23.43 -4.93 -10.62
C GLU A 385 -24.19 -6.24 -10.36
N TYR A 386 -24.10 -6.81 -9.16
CA TYR A 386 -24.80 -8.04 -8.81
C TYR A 386 -26.31 -7.82 -8.69
N ASP A 387 -26.74 -6.67 -8.21
CA ASP A 387 -28.17 -6.31 -8.18
C ASP A 387 -28.78 -6.36 -9.58
N GLU A 388 -28.11 -5.81 -10.59
CA GLU A 388 -28.56 -5.83 -11.98
C GLU A 388 -28.53 -7.27 -12.56
N LEU A 389 -27.43 -8.00 -12.34
CA LEU A 389 -27.26 -9.37 -12.78
C LEU A 389 -28.34 -10.31 -12.21
N TYR A 390 -28.56 -10.25 -10.91
CA TYR A 390 -29.50 -11.14 -10.25
C TYR A 390 -30.94 -10.74 -10.52
N LEU A 391 -31.22 -9.43 -10.71
CA LEU A 391 -32.52 -8.99 -11.20
C LEU A 391 -32.81 -9.59 -12.59
N ASN A 392 -31.85 -9.56 -13.51
CA ASN A 392 -32.01 -10.17 -14.82
C ASN A 392 -32.31 -11.68 -14.74
N LYS A 393 -31.61 -12.43 -13.85
CA LYS A 393 -31.91 -13.84 -13.60
C LYS A 393 -33.34 -14.05 -13.05
N ALA A 394 -33.80 -13.19 -12.15
CA ALA A 394 -35.14 -13.24 -11.62
C ALA A 394 -36.20 -12.94 -12.70
N GLU A 395 -35.97 -11.96 -13.57
CA GLU A 395 -36.81 -11.63 -14.71
C GLU A 395 -36.94 -12.78 -15.70
N ILE A 396 -35.81 -13.47 -16.00
CA ILE A 396 -35.79 -14.68 -16.83
C ILE A 396 -36.67 -15.76 -16.20
N ALA A 397 -36.50 -16.03 -14.90
CA ALA A 397 -37.31 -17.03 -14.19
C ALA A 397 -38.81 -16.64 -14.14
N ALA A 398 -39.12 -15.38 -13.85
CA ALA A 398 -40.49 -14.87 -13.85
C ALA A 398 -41.12 -14.98 -15.24
N PHE A 399 -40.45 -14.58 -16.32
CA PHE A 399 -40.96 -14.70 -17.69
C PHE A 399 -41.29 -16.14 -18.06
N ILE A 400 -40.43 -17.10 -17.68
CA ILE A 400 -40.64 -18.53 -17.93
C ILE A 400 -41.93 -19.03 -17.22
N ILE A 401 -42.09 -18.69 -15.94
CA ILE A 401 -43.21 -19.13 -15.13
C ILE A 401 -44.50 -18.41 -15.53
N ASP A 402 -44.45 -17.11 -15.81
CA ASP A 402 -45.60 -16.32 -16.25
C ASP A 402 -46.15 -16.82 -17.60
N THR A 403 -45.26 -17.17 -18.54
CA THR A 403 -45.62 -17.68 -19.86
C THR A 403 -46.10 -19.13 -19.81
N ASN A 404 -45.57 -19.98 -18.94
CA ASN A 404 -45.95 -21.38 -18.78
C ASN A 404 -45.99 -21.79 -17.29
N PRO A 405 -47.10 -21.54 -16.60
CA PRO A 405 -47.26 -21.84 -15.18
C PRO A 405 -47.12 -23.34 -14.81
N GLU A 406 -47.25 -24.24 -15.75
CA GLU A 406 -47.04 -25.68 -15.50
C GLU A 406 -45.59 -26.02 -15.15
N LEU A 407 -44.63 -25.13 -15.48
CA LEU A 407 -43.22 -25.24 -15.10
C LEU A 407 -42.96 -24.87 -13.62
N ALA A 408 -43.93 -24.28 -12.91
CA ALA A 408 -43.88 -24.04 -11.48
C ALA A 408 -43.98 -25.34 -10.68
N ASN A 409 -43.04 -26.24 -10.84
CA ASN A 409 -42.95 -27.50 -10.10
C ASN A 409 -41.49 -27.77 -9.70
N ARG A 410 -41.29 -28.56 -8.64
CA ARG A 410 -39.98 -28.78 -8.03
C ARG A 410 -38.92 -29.25 -9.02
N GLU A 411 -39.23 -30.13 -9.95
CA GLU A 411 -38.27 -30.68 -10.90
C GLU A 411 -37.82 -29.60 -11.89
N LYS A 412 -38.73 -28.86 -12.48
CA LYS A 412 -38.44 -27.81 -13.46
C LYS A 412 -37.77 -26.57 -12.80
N LEU A 413 -38.19 -26.22 -11.59
CA LEU A 413 -37.53 -25.15 -10.81
C LEU A 413 -36.09 -25.54 -10.44
N ALA A 414 -35.80 -26.83 -10.13
CA ALA A 414 -34.44 -27.29 -9.88
C ALA A 414 -33.58 -27.29 -11.15
N GLU A 415 -34.16 -27.66 -12.29
CA GLU A 415 -33.48 -27.57 -13.59
C GLU A 415 -33.13 -26.11 -13.93
N LEU A 416 -34.10 -25.18 -13.79
CA LEU A 416 -33.92 -23.76 -14.05
C LEU A 416 -32.91 -23.14 -13.09
N SER A 417 -32.98 -23.46 -11.79
CA SER A 417 -32.02 -23.01 -10.78
C SER A 417 -30.59 -23.44 -11.12
N GLY A 418 -30.41 -24.69 -11.57
CA GLY A 418 -29.10 -25.17 -12.03
C GLY A 418 -28.58 -24.44 -13.27
N ILE A 419 -29.46 -24.13 -14.23
CA ILE A 419 -29.08 -23.40 -15.46
C ILE A 419 -28.64 -21.96 -15.13
N LEU A 420 -29.36 -21.28 -14.25
CA LEU A 420 -29.10 -19.88 -13.87
C LEU A 420 -28.09 -19.73 -12.72
N SER A 421 -27.55 -20.85 -12.21
CA SER A 421 -26.66 -20.85 -11.02
C SER A 421 -27.32 -20.10 -9.84
N LEU A 422 -28.53 -20.54 -9.49
CA LEU A 422 -29.31 -20.04 -8.36
C LEU A 422 -29.34 -21.10 -7.25
N GLU A 423 -29.44 -20.68 -6.01
CA GLU A 423 -29.68 -21.61 -4.91
C GLU A 423 -31.13 -22.11 -4.92
N SER A 424 -32.08 -21.20 -5.04
CA SER A 424 -33.50 -21.58 -5.15
C SER A 424 -34.31 -20.65 -6.06
N VAL A 425 -35.41 -21.19 -6.55
CA VAL A 425 -36.48 -20.47 -7.22
C VAL A 425 -37.78 -20.77 -6.47
N ASN A 426 -38.42 -19.73 -5.96
CA ASN A 426 -39.64 -19.80 -5.19
C ASN A 426 -40.78 -19.07 -5.93
N VAL A 427 -41.93 -19.67 -6.00
CA VAL A 427 -43.12 -19.07 -6.63
C VAL A 427 -44.18 -18.83 -5.55
N PHE A 428 -44.65 -17.60 -5.48
CA PHE A 428 -45.66 -17.16 -4.53
C PHE A 428 -46.95 -16.74 -5.24
N ASP A 429 -48.10 -17.04 -4.63
CA ASP A 429 -49.38 -16.60 -5.15
C ASP A 429 -49.74 -15.18 -4.66
N GLN A 430 -50.93 -14.70 -5.05
CA GLN A 430 -51.46 -13.37 -4.68
C GLN A 430 -51.63 -13.18 -3.17
N SER A 431 -51.72 -14.26 -2.38
CA SER A 431 -51.80 -14.20 -0.92
C SER A 431 -50.44 -14.16 -0.23
N GLY A 432 -49.33 -14.25 -0.99
CA GLY A 432 -47.98 -14.36 -0.47
C GLY A 432 -47.66 -15.77 0.06
N GLU A 433 -48.49 -16.80 -0.27
CA GLU A 433 -48.17 -18.20 0.07
C GLU A 433 -47.28 -18.83 -1.00
N GLN A 434 -46.24 -19.54 -0.58
CA GLN A 434 -45.35 -20.27 -1.48
C GLN A 434 -46.04 -21.47 -2.09
N VAL A 435 -46.29 -21.44 -3.39
CA VAL A 435 -47.00 -22.51 -4.13
C VAL A 435 -46.07 -23.50 -4.80
N ALA A 436 -44.85 -23.09 -5.14
CA ALA A 436 -43.81 -23.99 -5.70
C ALA A 436 -42.42 -23.55 -5.31
N THR A 437 -41.50 -24.52 -5.16
CA THR A 437 -40.08 -24.27 -4.86
C THR A 437 -39.23 -25.50 -5.14
N ASN A 438 -37.93 -25.28 -5.47
CA ASN A 438 -36.90 -26.33 -5.41
C ASN A 438 -36.15 -26.36 -4.07
N SER A 439 -36.35 -25.35 -3.21
CA SER A 439 -35.75 -25.28 -1.87
C SER A 439 -36.22 -26.44 -0.96
N PRO A 440 -35.45 -26.84 0.06
CA PRO A 440 -35.92 -27.74 1.11
C PRO A 440 -37.08 -27.16 1.97
N TYR A 441 -37.20 -25.84 2.01
CA TYR A 441 -38.25 -25.12 2.76
C TYR A 441 -39.51 -24.99 1.89
N THR A 442 -40.50 -25.86 2.12
CA THR A 442 -41.66 -26.03 1.23
C THR A 442 -42.97 -25.37 1.72
N ARG A 443 -42.94 -24.63 2.80
CA ARG A 443 -44.12 -23.95 3.34
C ARG A 443 -43.67 -22.63 3.94
N PHE A 444 -43.78 -21.60 3.14
CA PHE A 444 -43.40 -20.26 3.54
C PHE A 444 -44.50 -19.30 3.11
N THR A 445 -44.77 -18.31 3.95
CA THR A 445 -45.71 -17.20 3.64
C THR A 445 -44.99 -15.90 3.98
N VAL A 446 -45.04 -14.93 3.09
CA VAL A 446 -44.44 -13.60 3.31
C VAL A 446 -45.02 -13.01 4.60
N SER A 447 -44.17 -12.49 5.46
CA SER A 447 -44.56 -11.97 6.76
C SER A 447 -45.25 -10.60 6.67
N ASP A 448 -46.21 -10.36 7.56
CA ASP A 448 -46.81 -9.03 7.77
C ASP A 448 -46.04 -8.20 8.82
N ASP A 449 -45.05 -8.78 9.48
CA ASP A 449 -44.21 -8.12 10.49
C ASP A 449 -43.08 -7.30 9.80
N PRO A 450 -43.04 -5.96 9.99
CA PRO A 450 -42.00 -5.11 9.40
C PRO A 450 -40.59 -5.43 9.84
N GLU A 451 -40.41 -6.14 10.95
CA GLU A 451 -39.08 -6.58 11.46
C GLU A 451 -38.60 -7.87 10.78
N ASP A 452 -39.46 -8.58 10.03
CA ASP A 452 -39.15 -9.81 9.32
C ASP A 452 -38.50 -9.51 7.96
N GLN A 453 -37.41 -10.23 7.65
CA GLN A 453 -36.67 -10.09 6.40
C GLN A 453 -37.52 -10.20 5.15
N SER A 454 -38.60 -11.02 5.17
CA SER A 454 -39.49 -11.22 4.04
C SER A 454 -40.55 -10.13 3.83
N TYR A 455 -40.77 -9.24 4.82
CA TYR A 455 -41.83 -8.22 4.78
C TYR A 455 -41.80 -7.35 3.52
N GLU A 456 -40.62 -6.98 3.04
CA GLU A 456 -40.47 -6.12 1.89
C GLU A 456 -41.08 -6.69 0.61
N PHE A 457 -41.18 -8.02 0.47
CA PHE A 457 -41.77 -8.70 -0.70
C PHE A 457 -43.29 -8.48 -0.82
N ASN A 458 -43.97 -8.01 0.22
CA ASN A 458 -45.35 -7.58 0.12
C ASN A 458 -45.55 -6.45 -0.90
N LYS A 459 -44.51 -5.67 -1.22
CA LYS A 459 -44.56 -4.63 -2.25
C LYS A 459 -44.87 -5.20 -3.64
N LEU A 460 -44.38 -6.43 -3.94
CA LEU A 460 -44.67 -7.11 -5.20
C LEU A 460 -46.12 -7.50 -5.34
N LEU A 461 -46.76 -7.94 -4.25
CA LEU A 461 -48.21 -8.24 -4.20
C LEU A 461 -49.07 -6.98 -4.42
N LEU A 462 -48.51 -5.79 -4.17
CA LEU A 462 -49.15 -4.51 -4.42
C LEU A 462 -48.87 -3.95 -5.82
N GLY A 463 -48.12 -4.69 -6.67
CA GLY A 463 -47.85 -4.35 -8.07
C GLY A 463 -46.57 -3.58 -8.34
N VAL A 464 -45.61 -3.58 -7.42
CA VAL A 464 -44.22 -3.17 -7.73
C VAL A 464 -43.65 -4.22 -8.65
N ASP A 465 -42.97 -3.83 -9.72
CA ASP A 465 -42.49 -4.75 -10.77
C ASP A 465 -41.44 -5.72 -10.27
N SER A 466 -40.47 -5.23 -9.51
CA SER A 466 -39.37 -6.03 -8.97
C SER A 466 -38.85 -5.48 -7.65
N LEU A 467 -38.19 -6.32 -6.88
CA LEU A 467 -37.54 -5.99 -5.62
C LEU A 467 -36.19 -6.71 -5.56
N VAL A 468 -35.11 -5.96 -5.31
CA VAL A 468 -33.78 -6.48 -4.98
C VAL A 468 -33.54 -6.17 -3.52
N GLN A 469 -33.32 -7.19 -2.71
CA GLN A 469 -32.96 -7.04 -1.29
C GLN A 469 -31.45 -6.95 -1.17
N GLU A 470 -30.96 -6.18 -0.21
CA GLU A 470 -29.53 -6.17 0.10
C GLU A 470 -29.05 -7.56 0.51
N ALA A 471 -27.86 -7.93 0.08
CA ALA A 471 -27.22 -9.17 0.50
C ALA A 471 -26.92 -9.12 2.00
N GLN A 472 -27.36 -10.13 2.74
CA GLN A 472 -27.21 -10.18 4.19
C GLN A 472 -27.28 -11.61 4.70
N PRO A 473 -26.83 -11.90 5.93
CA PRO A 473 -27.07 -13.20 6.55
C PRO A 473 -28.56 -13.52 6.63
N ASP A 474 -28.94 -14.71 6.16
CA ASP A 474 -30.32 -15.20 6.23
C ASP A 474 -30.70 -15.55 7.67
N ASP A 475 -31.88 -15.12 8.11
CA ASP A 475 -32.35 -15.29 9.49
C ASP A 475 -32.51 -16.76 9.92
N VAL A 476 -32.64 -17.68 8.96
CA VAL A 476 -32.85 -19.12 9.22
C VAL A 476 -31.57 -19.92 9.14
N SER A 477 -30.79 -19.72 8.06
CA SER A 477 -29.55 -20.47 7.81
C SER A 477 -28.30 -19.80 8.42
N GLY A 478 -28.32 -18.47 8.56
CA GLY A 478 -27.17 -17.67 8.94
C GLY A 478 -26.12 -17.55 7.82
N GLU A 479 -26.38 -18.10 6.65
CA GLU A 479 -25.53 -17.98 5.47
C GLU A 479 -25.82 -16.66 4.73
N PHE A 480 -24.82 -16.12 4.04
CA PHE A 480 -24.93 -14.85 3.33
C PHE A 480 -25.75 -15.05 2.04
N HIS A 481 -26.93 -14.44 1.98
CA HIS A 481 -27.86 -14.59 0.87
C HIS A 481 -28.33 -13.24 0.33
N GLN A 482 -28.74 -13.25 -0.94
CA GLN A 482 -29.47 -12.17 -1.55
C GLN A 482 -30.76 -12.72 -2.16
N TYR A 483 -31.89 -12.07 -1.87
CA TYR A 483 -33.21 -12.42 -2.36
C TYR A 483 -33.71 -11.38 -3.34
N ILE A 484 -34.17 -11.83 -4.53
CA ILE A 484 -34.68 -10.95 -5.58
C ILE A 484 -36.05 -11.46 -6.01
N GLY A 485 -37.03 -10.56 -6.08
CA GLY A 485 -38.39 -10.88 -6.48
C GLY A 485 -38.84 -10.13 -7.71
N VAL A 486 -39.65 -10.79 -8.57
CA VAL A 486 -40.25 -10.21 -9.77
C VAL A 486 -41.74 -10.62 -9.83
N THR A 487 -42.62 -9.63 -10.01
CA THR A 487 -44.08 -9.82 -10.03
C THR A 487 -44.53 -10.59 -11.26
N LEU A 488 -45.37 -11.61 -11.06
CA LEU A 488 -46.08 -12.30 -12.12
C LEU A 488 -47.37 -11.51 -12.46
N ARG A 489 -47.66 -11.28 -13.74
CA ARG A 489 -48.71 -10.37 -14.17
C ARG A 489 -49.98 -11.07 -14.70
N GLY A 490 -49.89 -12.38 -15.00
CA GLY A 490 -51.00 -13.14 -15.53
C GLY A 490 -51.67 -12.54 -16.79
N GLU A 491 -52.79 -13.11 -17.22
CA GLU A 491 -53.48 -12.72 -18.47
C GLU A 491 -54.07 -11.30 -18.45
N GLU A 492 -54.47 -10.78 -17.27
CA GLU A 492 -55.12 -9.46 -17.12
C GLU A 492 -54.13 -8.35 -16.75
N ASN A 493 -52.84 -8.63 -16.77
CA ASN A 493 -51.77 -7.72 -16.35
C ASN A 493 -51.94 -7.17 -14.91
N ASN A 494 -52.55 -7.96 -14.03
CA ASN A 494 -52.66 -7.71 -12.60
C ASN A 494 -51.63 -8.58 -11.87
N PRO A 495 -51.19 -8.18 -10.66
CA PRO A 495 -50.31 -9.03 -9.86
C PRO A 495 -50.96 -10.39 -9.59
N ASP A 496 -50.39 -11.48 -10.06
CA ASP A 496 -50.86 -12.85 -9.84
C ASP A 496 -49.94 -13.65 -8.89
N GLY A 497 -49.10 -12.93 -8.18
CA GLY A 497 -48.07 -13.42 -7.31
C GLY A 497 -46.71 -12.91 -7.75
N PHE A 498 -45.63 -13.60 -7.34
CA PHE A 498 -44.29 -13.26 -7.75
C PHE A 498 -43.37 -14.47 -7.76
N VAL A 499 -42.27 -14.39 -8.50
CA VAL A 499 -41.14 -15.30 -8.42
C VAL A 499 -40.06 -14.65 -7.59
N GLN A 500 -39.53 -15.37 -6.62
CA GLN A 500 -38.36 -14.99 -5.83
C GLN A 500 -37.23 -15.96 -6.13
N ILE A 501 -36.06 -15.45 -6.40
CA ILE A 501 -34.81 -16.24 -6.45
C ILE A 501 -33.98 -15.99 -5.21
N SER A 502 -33.20 -16.98 -4.78
CA SER A 502 -32.12 -16.81 -3.82
C SER A 502 -30.77 -17.12 -4.45
N VAL A 503 -29.78 -16.33 -4.11
CA VAL A 503 -28.39 -16.48 -4.55
C VAL A 503 -27.44 -16.31 -3.38
N ILE A 504 -26.27 -16.95 -3.46
CA ILE A 504 -25.14 -16.75 -2.56
C ILE A 504 -24.12 -15.90 -3.29
N PRO A 505 -24.03 -14.58 -3.03
CA PRO A 505 -23.12 -13.67 -3.71
C PRO A 505 -21.70 -13.80 -3.12
N SER A 506 -21.02 -14.92 -3.35
CA SER A 506 -19.74 -15.27 -2.69
C SER A 506 -18.63 -14.23 -2.92
N ARG A 507 -18.62 -13.54 -4.06
CA ARG A 507 -17.65 -12.47 -4.33
C ARG A 507 -17.97 -11.20 -3.52
N LEU A 508 -19.23 -10.85 -3.38
CA LEU A 508 -19.65 -9.73 -2.54
C LEU A 508 -19.32 -10.02 -1.07
N GLU A 509 -19.62 -11.22 -0.59
CA GLU A 509 -19.24 -11.70 0.74
C GLU A 509 -17.71 -11.66 0.95
N ALA A 510 -16.92 -12.12 -0.02
CA ALA A 510 -15.46 -12.05 0.04
C ALA A 510 -14.96 -10.60 0.08
N THR A 511 -15.61 -9.68 -0.64
CA THR A 511 -15.25 -8.26 -0.62
C THR A 511 -15.66 -7.61 0.71
N GLU A 512 -16.80 -7.94 1.28
CA GLU A 512 -17.19 -7.50 2.62
C GLU A 512 -16.23 -8.02 3.69
N ASN A 513 -15.87 -9.29 3.63
CA ASN A 513 -14.86 -9.85 4.53
C ASN A 513 -13.50 -9.12 4.38
N SER A 514 -13.15 -8.66 3.17
CA SER A 514 -11.93 -7.89 2.96
C SER A 514 -11.97 -6.50 3.60
N LEU A 515 -13.16 -5.94 3.85
CA LEU A 515 -13.37 -4.69 4.60
C LEU A 515 -13.24 -4.88 6.12
N GLU A 516 -13.27 -6.11 6.64
CA GLU A 516 -12.97 -6.33 8.05
C GLU A 516 -11.58 -5.80 8.36
N ILE A 517 -11.49 -4.98 9.42
CA ILE A 517 -10.23 -4.31 9.80
C ILE A 517 -9.07 -5.29 9.97
N GLY A 518 -9.33 -6.50 10.40
CA GLY A 518 -8.34 -7.56 10.53
C GLY A 518 -7.72 -7.96 9.20
N ASN A 519 -8.51 -8.07 8.16
CA ASN A 519 -8.06 -8.45 6.82
C ASN A 519 -7.29 -7.32 6.15
N ILE A 520 -7.75 -6.09 6.27
CA ILE A 520 -7.05 -4.90 5.76
C ILE A 520 -5.66 -4.77 6.37
N LEU A 521 -5.56 -4.95 7.70
CA LEU A 521 -4.31 -4.76 8.42
C LEU A 521 -3.35 -5.95 8.31
N SER A 522 -3.84 -7.16 8.05
CA SER A 522 -3.00 -8.37 7.95
C SER A 522 -1.98 -8.32 6.80
N GLY A 523 -2.33 -7.64 5.70
CA GLY A 523 -1.48 -7.46 4.53
C GLY A 523 -0.47 -6.31 4.64
N ILE A 524 -0.51 -5.50 5.73
CA ILE A 524 0.34 -4.33 5.87
C ILE A 524 1.46 -4.62 6.86
N ARG A 525 2.70 -4.52 6.39
CA ARG A 525 3.89 -4.75 7.21
C ARG A 525 4.51 -3.42 7.64
N MET A 526 5.02 -3.39 8.86
CA MET A 526 5.84 -2.29 9.37
C MET A 526 7.28 -2.75 9.56
N GLY A 527 8.22 -2.10 8.89
CA GLY A 527 9.65 -2.33 9.06
C GLY A 527 10.12 -2.14 10.52
N ASN A 528 11.34 -2.56 10.79
CA ASN A 528 12.00 -2.35 12.08
C ASN A 528 11.27 -2.97 13.30
N GLY A 529 10.53 -4.05 13.10
CA GLY A 529 9.76 -4.70 14.17
C GLY A 529 8.55 -3.90 14.66
N GLY A 530 8.08 -2.95 13.85
CA GLY A 530 6.85 -2.22 14.10
C GLY A 530 5.62 -3.12 13.99
N VAL A 531 4.53 -2.68 14.58
CA VAL A 531 3.24 -3.39 14.59
C VAL A 531 2.11 -2.44 14.24
N ILE A 532 1.14 -2.95 13.48
CA ILE A 532 -0.14 -2.29 13.24
C ILE A 532 -1.18 -3.09 14.00
N PHE A 533 -2.03 -2.40 14.76
CA PHE A 533 -3.14 -3.01 15.46
C PHE A 533 -4.34 -2.07 15.53
N ALA A 534 -5.52 -2.61 15.75
CA ALA A 534 -6.76 -1.85 15.83
C ALA A 534 -7.48 -2.11 17.15
N VAL A 535 -8.09 -1.07 17.70
CA VAL A 535 -8.87 -1.08 18.93
C VAL A 535 -10.27 -0.60 18.62
N SER A 536 -11.30 -1.35 19.04
CA SER A 536 -12.72 -0.99 18.88
C SER A 536 -13.05 0.27 19.68
N LYS A 537 -13.77 1.20 19.06
CA LYS A 537 -14.26 2.44 19.72
C LYS A 537 -15.39 2.17 20.72
N ALA A 538 -16.12 1.06 20.53
CA ALA A 538 -17.30 0.76 21.33
C ALA A 538 -16.95 0.31 22.75
N ASP A 539 -15.88 -0.48 22.90
CA ASP A 539 -15.57 -1.17 24.15
C ASP A 539 -14.06 -1.23 24.47
N ALA A 540 -13.22 -0.54 23.71
CA ALA A 540 -11.77 -0.54 23.82
C ALA A 540 -11.12 -1.94 23.69
N THR A 541 -11.80 -2.93 23.09
CA THR A 541 -11.20 -4.23 22.80
C THR A 541 -10.27 -4.17 21.60
N ILE A 542 -9.21 -5.00 21.62
CA ILE A 542 -8.28 -5.13 20.50
C ILE A 542 -8.95 -5.95 19.40
N ALA A 543 -9.39 -5.28 18.32
CA ALA A 543 -10.05 -5.91 17.18
C ALA A 543 -9.05 -6.68 16.30
N TYR A 544 -7.85 -6.13 16.13
CA TYR A 544 -6.77 -6.78 15.38
C TYR A 544 -5.41 -6.53 16.02
N HIS A 545 -4.55 -7.54 15.99
CA HIS A 545 -3.13 -7.46 16.33
C HIS A 545 -2.38 -8.62 15.64
N PRO A 546 -1.14 -8.44 15.11
CA PRO A 546 -0.36 -9.52 14.49
C PRO A 546 -0.15 -10.73 15.43
N ASN A 547 -0.08 -10.48 16.73
CA ASN A 547 -0.08 -11.55 17.74
C ASN A 547 -1.51 -11.80 18.21
N GLN A 548 -2.11 -12.89 17.74
CA GLN A 548 -3.49 -13.29 18.03
C GLN A 548 -3.86 -13.38 19.53
N ARG A 549 -2.87 -13.48 20.44
CA ARG A 549 -3.12 -13.54 21.90
C ARG A 549 -3.76 -12.28 22.46
N TYR A 550 -3.61 -11.16 21.76
CA TYR A 550 -4.16 -9.87 22.18
C TYR A 550 -5.57 -9.62 21.66
N ILE A 551 -5.98 -10.28 20.57
CA ILE A 551 -7.31 -10.08 19.95
C ILE A 551 -8.42 -10.44 20.96
N GLY A 552 -9.43 -9.56 21.06
CA GLY A 552 -10.55 -9.68 21.99
C GLY A 552 -10.21 -9.32 23.44
N ARG A 553 -9.03 -8.74 23.71
CA ARG A 553 -8.63 -8.26 25.03
C ARG A 553 -8.83 -6.76 25.14
N ASP A 554 -9.09 -6.29 26.36
CA ASP A 554 -9.16 -4.86 26.66
C ASP A 554 -7.77 -4.22 26.49
N ALA A 555 -7.66 -3.21 25.63
CA ALA A 555 -6.42 -2.52 25.32
C ALA A 555 -5.85 -1.74 26.52
N ILE A 556 -6.72 -1.29 27.44
CA ILE A 556 -6.34 -0.56 28.65
C ILE A 556 -5.62 -1.49 29.63
N ASP A 557 -6.01 -2.76 29.75
CA ASP A 557 -5.34 -3.76 30.57
C ASP A 557 -3.90 -4.03 30.09
N TYR A 558 -3.59 -3.71 28.81
CA TYR A 558 -2.26 -3.83 28.23
C TYR A 558 -1.46 -2.52 28.23
N GLY A 559 -1.97 -1.46 28.89
CA GLY A 559 -1.22 -0.25 29.18
C GLY A 559 -1.55 0.96 28.29
N LEU A 560 -2.53 0.84 27.39
CA LEU A 560 -3.08 2.01 26.69
C LEU A 560 -3.93 2.84 27.64
N THR A 561 -4.08 4.12 27.33
CA THR A 561 -4.94 5.05 28.08
C THR A 561 -6.02 5.61 27.16
N GLU A 562 -7.17 6.01 27.72
CA GLU A 562 -8.26 6.64 26.96
C GLU A 562 -7.79 7.88 26.17
N GLU A 563 -6.81 8.63 26.69
CA GLU A 563 -6.23 9.80 26.00
C GLU A 563 -5.45 9.43 24.73
N GLN A 564 -5.06 8.17 24.58
CA GLN A 564 -4.36 7.64 23.39
C GLN A 564 -5.30 7.03 22.36
N LEU A 565 -6.56 6.76 22.73
CA LEU A 565 -7.61 6.21 21.87
C LEU A 565 -8.37 7.34 21.14
N ILE A 566 -7.63 8.23 20.48
CA ILE A 566 -8.17 9.36 19.72
C ILE A 566 -7.52 9.45 18.35
N ASP A 567 -8.18 10.11 17.42
CA ASP A 567 -7.60 10.41 16.12
C ASP A 567 -6.39 11.34 16.21
N GLY A 568 -5.38 11.06 15.38
CA GLY A 568 -4.18 11.92 15.25
C GLY A 568 -3.29 11.95 16.50
N TYR A 569 -3.45 11.02 17.45
CA TYR A 569 -2.48 10.89 18.54
C TYR A 569 -1.11 10.54 17.97
N THR A 570 -0.06 11.22 18.43
CA THR A 570 1.32 10.88 18.12
C THR A 570 2.16 10.97 19.38
N GLY A 571 2.77 9.86 19.80
CA GLY A 571 3.55 9.84 21.03
C GLY A 571 3.97 8.45 21.47
N TYR A 572 4.54 8.38 22.67
CA TYR A 572 4.91 7.11 23.27
C TYR A 572 3.69 6.42 23.89
N ILE A 573 3.54 5.15 23.59
CA ILE A 573 2.58 4.25 24.22
C ILE A 573 3.32 3.11 24.92
N THR A 574 2.71 2.56 25.95
CA THR A 574 3.13 1.28 26.54
C THR A 574 2.12 0.23 26.12
N PHE A 575 2.58 -0.85 25.51
CA PHE A 575 1.72 -1.97 25.14
C PHE A 575 2.36 -3.28 25.59
N GLY A 576 1.69 -3.97 26.50
CA GLY A 576 2.27 -5.12 27.18
C GLY A 576 3.45 -4.72 28.08
N ASN A 577 4.65 -5.19 27.74
CA ASN A 577 5.88 -4.86 28.48
C ASN A 577 6.82 -3.91 27.71
N ASP A 578 6.44 -3.53 26.50
CA ASP A 578 7.31 -2.80 25.59
C ASP A 578 6.81 -1.36 25.40
N GLN A 579 7.74 -0.45 25.15
CA GLN A 579 7.45 0.91 24.75
C GLN A 579 7.53 1.05 23.24
N TYR A 580 6.51 1.70 22.67
CA TYR A 580 6.42 2.02 21.25
C TYR A 580 6.24 3.53 21.06
N PHE A 581 6.71 4.02 19.94
CA PHE A 581 6.29 5.32 19.41
C PHE A 581 5.23 5.08 18.37
N ALA A 582 4.04 5.64 18.56
CA ALA A 582 2.86 5.35 17.76
C ALA A 582 2.19 6.61 17.22
N SER A 583 1.55 6.48 16.07
CA SER A 583 0.53 7.39 15.55
C SER A 583 -0.79 6.64 15.40
N THR A 584 -1.92 7.37 15.43
CA THR A 584 -3.27 6.80 15.34
C THR A 584 -4.07 7.38 14.19
N LEU A 585 -4.98 6.58 13.66
CA LEU A 585 -6.00 6.93 12.69
C LEU A 585 -7.37 6.43 13.18
N GLU A 586 -8.37 7.28 13.16
CA GLU A 586 -9.75 6.89 13.44
C GLU A 586 -10.43 6.42 12.16
N THR A 587 -11.10 5.28 12.24
CA THR A 587 -12.06 4.78 11.27
C THR A 587 -13.46 4.82 11.86
N ASP A 588 -14.49 4.40 11.15
CA ASP A 588 -15.87 4.41 11.65
C ASP A 588 -16.02 3.66 12.98
N GLU A 589 -15.41 2.48 13.10
CA GLU A 589 -15.57 1.60 14.26
C GLU A 589 -14.30 1.43 15.11
N HIS A 590 -13.13 1.78 14.59
CA HIS A 590 -11.85 1.44 15.23
C HIS A 590 -10.90 2.64 15.31
N ILE A 591 -9.96 2.57 16.25
CA ILE A 591 -8.74 3.37 16.26
C ILE A 591 -7.59 2.46 15.85
N VAL A 592 -6.95 2.79 14.73
CA VAL A 592 -5.82 2.05 14.18
C VAL A 592 -4.52 2.68 14.67
N PHE A 593 -3.61 1.85 15.17
CA PHE A 593 -2.29 2.24 15.66
C PHE A 593 -1.22 1.75 14.70
N ALA A 594 -0.33 2.65 14.26
CA ALA A 594 0.95 2.32 13.67
C ALA A 594 2.04 2.56 14.73
N ALA A 595 2.65 1.51 15.25
CA ALA A 595 3.52 1.58 16.42
C ALA A 595 4.89 0.92 16.16
N THR A 596 5.97 1.66 16.45
CA THR A 596 7.35 1.19 16.27
C THR A 596 8.05 1.11 17.63
N PRO A 597 8.78 0.00 17.95
CA PRO A 597 9.47 -0.13 19.21
C PRO A 597 10.47 1.01 19.45
N GLU A 598 10.56 1.52 20.69
CA GLU A 598 11.52 2.59 21.04
C GLU A 598 12.96 2.20 20.71
N SER A 599 13.31 0.93 20.87
CA SER A 599 14.62 0.39 20.55
C SER A 599 15.00 0.58 19.07
N ALA A 600 14.04 0.46 18.16
CA ALA A 600 14.24 0.68 16.73
C ALA A 600 14.33 2.18 16.41
N VAL A 601 13.41 2.98 16.93
CA VAL A 601 13.41 4.46 16.75
C VAL A 601 14.70 5.08 17.26
N GLY A 602 15.24 4.53 18.38
CA GLY A 602 16.45 5.01 19.03
C GLY A 602 17.76 4.45 18.48
N SER A 603 17.75 3.50 17.59
CA SER A 603 18.93 2.71 17.17
C SER A 603 20.11 3.54 16.70
N ALA A 604 19.88 4.58 15.90
CA ALA A 604 20.91 5.47 15.36
C ALA A 604 21.39 6.55 16.35
N ARG A 605 20.69 6.81 17.44
CA ARG A 605 21.00 7.93 18.38
C ARG A 605 22.37 7.80 19.02
N LEU A 606 22.66 6.62 19.57
CA LEU A 606 23.91 6.38 20.31
C LEU A 606 25.14 6.33 19.39
N PRO A 607 25.16 5.58 18.28
CA PRO A 607 26.31 5.55 17.37
C PRO A 607 26.68 6.93 16.83
N VAL A 608 25.71 7.71 16.37
CA VAL A 608 25.97 9.05 15.81
C VAL A 608 26.45 10.02 16.88
N THR A 609 25.87 9.98 18.08
CA THR A 609 26.32 10.81 19.21
C THR A 609 27.74 10.46 19.64
N LEU A 610 28.10 9.17 19.68
CA LEU A 610 29.46 8.74 20.01
C LEU A 610 30.49 9.19 18.98
N VAL A 611 30.15 9.12 17.69
CA VAL A 611 31.03 9.64 16.61
C VAL A 611 31.21 11.14 16.72
N ALA A 612 30.14 11.90 16.95
CA ALA A 612 30.20 13.35 17.15
C ALA A 612 31.04 13.70 18.39
N GLY A 613 30.88 12.95 19.49
CA GLY A 613 31.67 13.11 20.71
C GLY A 613 33.15 12.78 20.53
N ALA A 614 33.47 11.67 19.88
CA ALA A 614 34.85 11.28 19.58
C ALA A 614 35.55 12.30 18.67
N ALA A 615 34.84 12.76 17.63
CA ALA A 615 35.34 13.81 16.76
C ALA A 615 35.60 15.12 17.53
N SER A 616 34.68 15.51 18.38
CA SER A 616 34.81 16.71 19.21
C SER A 616 35.98 16.59 20.21
N LEU A 617 36.20 15.43 20.81
CA LEU A 617 37.32 15.16 21.68
C LEU A 617 38.67 15.30 20.92
N VAL A 618 38.75 14.76 19.72
CA VAL A 618 39.97 14.90 18.88
C VAL A 618 40.19 16.36 18.51
N ALA A 619 39.13 17.11 18.17
CA ALA A 619 39.23 18.55 17.91
C ALA A 619 39.76 19.33 19.12
N LEU A 620 39.23 19.06 20.30
CA LEU A 620 39.70 19.67 21.54
C LEU A 620 41.18 19.36 21.84
N LEU A 621 41.59 18.11 21.62
CA LEU A 621 42.99 17.71 21.75
C LEU A 621 43.92 18.45 20.76
N ILE A 622 43.47 18.65 19.52
CA ILE A 622 44.22 19.41 18.50
C ILE A 622 44.34 20.88 18.95
N VAL A 623 43.24 21.50 19.45
CA VAL A 623 43.26 22.87 19.97
C VAL A 623 44.24 22.99 21.13
N ILE A 624 44.20 22.07 22.10
CA ILE A 624 45.10 22.05 23.25
C ILE A 624 46.55 21.91 22.79
N LEU A 625 46.82 20.99 21.86
CA LEU A 625 48.18 20.81 21.31
C LEU A 625 48.69 22.07 20.61
N MET A 626 47.82 22.72 19.80
CA MET A 626 48.15 23.98 19.15
C MET A 626 48.46 25.09 20.15
N LEU A 627 47.67 25.19 21.21
CA LEU A 627 47.91 26.14 22.29
C LEU A 627 49.28 25.88 22.95
N CYS A 628 49.67 24.62 23.11
CA CYS A 628 51.00 24.24 23.63
C CYS A 628 52.11 24.66 22.67
N ILE A 629 51.97 24.43 21.36
CA ILE A 629 52.96 24.75 20.32
C ILE A 629 53.09 26.26 20.13
N PHE A 630 51.97 27.01 20.16
CA PHE A 630 51.97 28.45 19.95
C PHE A 630 52.32 29.27 21.20
N ARG A 631 52.64 28.64 22.29
CA ARG A 631 53.13 29.32 23.50
C ARG A 631 54.45 30.05 23.16
N ASP A 632 54.49 31.38 23.33
CA ASP A 632 55.69 32.16 23.16
C ASP A 632 56.68 31.78 24.28
N VAL A 633 57.77 31.12 23.90
CA VAL A 633 58.94 31.03 24.78
C VAL A 633 59.51 32.45 24.85
N PRO A 634 59.60 33.10 26.00
CA PRO A 634 60.22 34.42 26.08
C PRO A 634 61.68 34.28 25.61
N GLU A 635 62.05 35.04 24.57
CA GLU A 635 63.40 35.16 24.08
C GLU A 635 64.27 35.53 25.27
N LYS A 636 65.34 34.80 25.56
CA LYS A 636 66.33 35.11 26.60
C LYS A 636 66.78 36.55 26.39
N ALA A 637 66.50 37.42 27.38
CA ALA A 637 67.07 38.76 27.39
C ALA A 637 68.62 38.61 27.19
N PRO A 638 69.18 39.41 26.28
CA PRO A 638 70.62 39.38 26.10
C PRO A 638 71.29 39.68 27.44
N LYS A 639 72.30 38.86 27.81
CA LYS A 639 73.03 38.92 29.04
C LYS A 639 73.54 40.35 29.26
N ALA A 640 72.99 41.08 30.24
CA ALA A 640 73.56 42.28 30.82
C ALA A 640 74.80 41.93 31.68
N GLU A 641 75.72 41.12 31.17
CA GLU A 641 76.95 40.67 31.90
C GLU A 641 78.24 41.19 31.28
N LYS A 642 78.11 42.10 30.27
CA LYS A 642 79.30 42.76 29.71
C LYS A 642 79.39 44.27 30.06
N ALA A 643 78.45 44.86 30.79
CA ALA A 643 78.52 46.27 31.22
C ALA A 643 79.07 46.45 32.64
N ARG A 644 79.37 45.41 33.39
CA ARG A 644 79.91 45.48 34.76
C ARG A 644 81.40 45.23 34.88
N LYS A 645 82.10 44.93 33.76
CA LYS A 645 83.59 44.76 33.72
C LYS A 645 84.32 45.95 33.14
N ALA A 646 83.65 47.02 32.70
CA ALA A 646 84.32 48.23 32.15
C ALA A 646 84.32 49.41 33.09
N THR A 647 83.78 49.30 34.35
CA THR A 647 83.71 50.39 35.31
C THR A 647 84.60 50.18 36.59
N THR A 648 85.44 49.15 36.62
CA THR A 648 86.25 48.82 37.76
C THR A 648 87.76 48.92 37.47
N GLU A 649 88.17 49.53 36.32
CA GLU A 649 89.62 49.63 35.94
C GLU A 649 90.06 51.06 35.67
N ASN A 650 89.29 52.12 36.03
CA ASN A 650 89.79 53.48 35.95
C ASN A 650 89.51 54.22 37.27
N GLY A 651 90.26 53.95 38.30
CA GLY A 651 90.16 54.60 39.58
C GLY A 651 91.28 54.20 40.55
N ARG A 652 92.52 54.23 40.08
CA ARG A 652 93.68 54.31 41.01
C ARG A 652 94.91 54.84 40.25
N ILE A 653 94.97 56.17 40.18
CA ILE A 653 96.23 56.95 40.08
C ILE A 653 95.93 58.33 40.67
N GLY A 654 96.68 58.69 41.70
CA GLY A 654 96.81 59.98 42.22
C GLY A 654 96.42 60.13 43.73
N ASP A 655 97.25 60.08 44.56
CA ASP A 655 98.10 60.90 45.34
C ASP A 655 98.68 60.20 46.60
N ARG A 656 99.94 60.25 46.65
CA ARG A 656 100.84 60.11 47.83
C ARG A 656 100.46 59.17 48.93
#